data_8cf60d7da37c3d2c658eac586882a3b5
#
_entry.id   8cf60d7da37c3d2c658eac586882a3b5
#
_cell.length_a   1.000
_cell.length_b   1.000
_cell.length_c   1.000
_cell.angle_alpha   90.00
_cell.angle_beta   90.00
_cell.angle_gamma   90.00
#
_symmetry.space_group_name_H-M   'P 1'
#
loop_
_entity.id
_entity.type
_entity.pdbx_description
1 polymer ?
#
loop_
_entity_poly.entity_id
_entity_poly.type
_entity_poly.pdbx_seq_one_letter_code
_entity_poly.pdbx_strand_id
1 'polypeptide(L)'
;MRLLLAALWIAGSLAGSQVYRLVPAPRSLARGEGWLELRSPIRIWVANAEDRLAAETILEELKQTHGREGVLSGAEGATIRLLRVGDPALDREIQALGLDRRALEHEEGYWLHSSPRGVLVAARSAAGVFYGAQTLRQLIGPDGRIPAVSIADWPALRYRALSVDVSRGPIPTDEQLRRLIRVAAEFKLNMLSLYMEHVFRYRHAPLVAPEGGEFTAQQIGQLSRYARRYHIELVPQQQTFGHLHHMLKFERYAALAEVPYGSVITPAAEEPYQWIRQAAQQLAETFPGQFLHIGSDETWELGQGRSREEAERIGVGRLYVRHLQRVAELLRPLGRRIMFWGDIALSHAELIPELPHELIAMTWDYEPREDFSAYIEPFRKAGFAFFVCPGLNNWNRIFPNVSNALANIAAFVRDGKRAGALGMFNTHWADDGEALLNQNWYGILYSAAAAWQAQEPAREEFDAAFDWTFYRCADPAFASVIRRLDEVHKLLRSVGVGDATNRLFWLDPFTPAGAALVAKIAPVASAIRLAAEEAMEQLDAQRSKARRHEDTLLALRLAAKRLDYLGMKVQFARRIGEIYRESLAARAPRSFGRLNGANGMLQDLRDYATELRDLQRRAWLAENRPYWLDNVLVRYDDEALLWTRRIRLFTEALQQYQLWQRLPPPEELGLHLP
;
A
#
# COMPACT_ATOMS: atom_id res chain seq x y z
N MET A 1 38.31 6.09 56.74
CA MET A 1 39.16 5.29 55.87
C MET A 1 38.40 4.01 55.49
N ARG A 2 37.62 4.04 54.45
CA ARG A 2 36.86 2.93 53.81
C ARG A 2 35.64 3.56 53.14
N LEU A 3 35.80 4.04 51.90
CA LEU A 3 34.75 4.39 50.94
C LEU A 3 35.41 5.07 49.72
N LEU A 4 36.18 4.29 48.97
CA LEU A 4 36.71 4.65 47.65
C LEU A 4 37.21 3.38 46.96
N LEU A 5 36.30 2.53 46.51
CA LEU A 5 36.58 1.41 45.58
C LEU A 5 35.26 0.82 45.11
N ALA A 6 34.49 1.56 44.29
CA ALA A 6 33.37 1.01 43.55
C ALA A 6 32.95 1.95 42.40
N ALA A 7 33.91 2.36 41.57
CA ALA A 7 33.62 3.18 40.39
C ALA A 7 34.68 2.92 39.31
N LEU A 8 34.86 1.65 38.91
CA LEU A 8 35.76 1.30 37.78
C LEU A 8 35.40 -0.09 37.25
N TRP A 9 34.15 -0.24 36.82
CA TRP A 9 33.74 -1.42 36.01
C TRP A 9 32.45 -1.14 35.25
N ILE A 10 32.36 -0.10 34.44
CA ILE A 10 31.39 0.07 33.33
C ILE A 10 32.05 0.98 32.27
N ALA A 11 33.16 0.54 31.71
CA ALA A 11 33.73 1.14 30.51
C ALA A 11 34.40 0.06 29.67
N GLY A 12 33.59 -0.94 29.28
CA GLY A 12 34.11 -2.04 28.48
C GLY A 12 32.97 -2.82 27.83
N SER A 13 32.34 -2.27 26.80
CA SER A 13 31.72 -2.92 25.66
C SER A 13 30.62 -2.08 25.02
N LEU A 14 30.96 -0.87 24.58
CA LEU A 14 30.29 -0.26 23.45
C LEU A 14 31.07 -0.64 22.16
N ALA A 15 31.43 -1.89 22.01
CA ALA A 15 31.62 -2.50 20.71
C ALA A 15 30.23 -2.57 20.10
N GLY A 16 29.91 -1.68 19.15
CA GLY A 16 28.58 -1.48 18.58
C GLY A 16 27.92 -2.82 18.27
N SER A 17 26.77 -3.05 18.89
CA SER A 17 25.92 -4.18 18.55
C SER A 17 25.52 -4.00 17.09
N GLN A 18 26.14 -4.80 16.21
CA GLN A 18 25.82 -4.76 14.80
C GLN A 18 24.35 -5.19 14.61
N VAL A 19 23.50 -4.22 14.33
CA VAL A 19 22.08 -4.43 14.05
C VAL A 19 21.99 -5.05 12.67
N TYR A 20 21.56 -6.32 12.59
CA TYR A 20 21.21 -6.92 11.31
C TYR A 20 19.91 -6.31 10.80
N ARG A 21 20.00 -5.63 9.68
CA ARG A 21 18.89 -4.94 9.04
C ARG A 21 18.15 -5.91 8.13
N LEU A 22 17.22 -6.69 8.68
CA LEU A 22 16.44 -7.70 7.95
C LEU A 22 14.94 -7.41 8.06
N VAL A 23 14.25 -7.42 6.94
CA VAL A 23 12.78 -7.32 6.84
C VAL A 23 12.28 -8.42 5.89
N PRO A 24 11.44 -9.33 6.36
CA PRO A 24 11.07 -9.63 7.75
C PRO A 24 12.24 -10.08 8.62
N ALA A 25 12.21 -9.78 9.92
CA ALA A 25 13.17 -10.35 10.86
C ALA A 25 12.96 -11.87 11.00
N PRO A 26 14.03 -12.68 11.01
CA PRO A 26 13.91 -14.12 11.08
C PRO A 26 13.50 -14.61 12.49
N ARG A 27 12.92 -15.79 12.57
CA ARG A 27 12.54 -16.42 13.86
C ARG A 27 13.71 -16.68 14.78
N SER A 28 14.84 -17.08 14.22
CA SER A 28 16.06 -17.35 14.96
C SER A 28 17.26 -16.84 14.20
N LEU A 29 18.12 -16.11 14.88
CA LEU A 29 19.40 -15.62 14.38
C LEU A 29 20.46 -15.80 15.45
N ALA A 30 21.43 -16.66 15.21
CA ALA A 30 22.62 -16.82 16.03
C ALA A 30 23.82 -16.17 15.31
N ARG A 31 24.61 -15.39 16.08
CA ARG A 31 25.82 -14.73 15.57
C ARG A 31 27.00 -15.70 15.60
N GLY A 32 27.77 -15.72 14.51
CA GLY A 32 29.05 -16.38 14.44
C GLY A 32 30.19 -15.35 14.52
N GLU A 33 31.42 -15.81 14.41
CA GLU A 33 32.62 -14.97 14.40
C GLU A 33 33.11 -14.68 12.98
N GLY A 34 33.43 -13.41 12.70
CA GLY A 34 34.02 -12.96 11.45
C GLY A 34 33.02 -12.68 10.34
N TRP A 35 33.54 -12.57 9.13
CA TRP A 35 32.86 -12.12 7.92
C TRP A 35 33.33 -12.89 6.70
N LEU A 36 32.43 -13.12 5.77
CA LEU A 36 32.77 -13.56 4.43
C LEU A 36 33.08 -12.34 3.55
N GLU A 37 34.27 -12.26 3.01
CA GLU A 37 34.60 -11.29 1.98
C GLU A 37 34.23 -11.87 0.61
N LEU A 38 33.36 -11.19 -0.11
CA LEU A 38 32.96 -11.59 -1.44
C LEU A 38 34.06 -11.17 -2.46
N ARG A 39 34.74 -12.12 -3.05
CA ARG A 39 35.80 -11.91 -4.09
C ARG A 39 35.26 -12.27 -5.46
N SER A 40 35.33 -11.35 -6.42
CA SER A 40 34.86 -11.60 -7.79
C SER A 40 35.80 -12.55 -8.54
N PRO A 41 35.29 -13.47 -9.39
CA PRO A 41 33.85 -13.73 -9.56
C PRO A 41 33.29 -14.56 -8.42
N ILE A 42 32.14 -14.12 -7.88
CA ILE A 42 31.43 -14.85 -6.80
C ILE A 42 30.71 -16.05 -7.41
N ARG A 43 31.08 -17.25 -6.98
CA ARG A 43 30.58 -18.52 -7.52
C ARG A 43 29.34 -18.96 -6.75
N ILE A 44 28.23 -19.14 -7.46
CA ILE A 44 26.95 -19.61 -6.89
C ILE A 44 26.63 -20.97 -7.49
N TRP A 45 26.46 -21.96 -6.64
CA TRP A 45 25.98 -23.28 -7.02
C TRP A 45 24.55 -23.51 -6.64
N VAL A 46 23.78 -24.07 -7.57
CA VAL A 46 22.37 -24.43 -7.43
C VAL A 46 22.25 -25.91 -7.75
N ALA A 47 21.81 -26.72 -6.79
CA ALA A 47 21.67 -28.16 -7.01
C ALA A 47 20.47 -28.51 -7.93
N ASN A 48 19.40 -27.73 -7.87
CA ASN A 48 18.17 -27.97 -8.63
C ASN A 48 17.89 -26.82 -9.60
N ALA A 49 17.56 -27.15 -10.85
CA ALA A 49 17.29 -26.14 -11.88
C ALA A 49 16.14 -25.17 -11.53
N GLU A 50 15.17 -25.63 -10.74
CA GLU A 50 14.03 -24.81 -10.25
C GLU A 50 14.47 -23.70 -9.30
N ASP A 51 15.62 -23.84 -8.63
CA ASP A 51 16.17 -22.84 -7.69
C ASP A 51 17.02 -21.78 -8.41
N ARG A 52 17.15 -21.87 -9.72
CA ARG A 52 17.97 -20.95 -10.53
C ARG A 52 17.57 -19.49 -10.34
N LEU A 53 16.26 -19.19 -10.22
CA LEU A 53 15.80 -17.83 -9.99
C LEU A 53 16.33 -17.26 -8.66
N ALA A 54 16.42 -18.07 -7.60
CA ALA A 54 17.00 -17.65 -6.33
C ALA A 54 18.46 -17.16 -6.51
N ALA A 55 19.26 -17.91 -7.26
CA ALA A 55 20.62 -17.50 -7.58
C ALA A 55 20.66 -16.24 -8.48
N GLU A 56 19.78 -16.16 -9.47
CA GLU A 56 19.69 -14.99 -10.36
C GLU A 56 19.39 -13.70 -9.56
N THR A 57 18.54 -13.74 -8.52
CA THR A 57 18.28 -12.59 -7.66
C THR A 57 19.49 -12.17 -6.83
N ILE A 58 20.32 -13.12 -6.39
CA ILE A 58 21.60 -12.82 -5.71
C ILE A 58 22.58 -12.19 -6.69
N LEU A 59 22.72 -12.73 -7.91
CA LEU A 59 23.59 -12.17 -8.97
C LEU A 59 23.18 -10.73 -9.31
N GLU A 60 21.87 -10.47 -9.40
CA GLU A 60 21.33 -9.13 -9.64
C GLU A 60 21.72 -8.17 -8.50
N GLU A 61 21.54 -8.58 -7.24
CA GLU A 61 21.93 -7.78 -6.07
C GLU A 61 23.43 -7.45 -6.09
N LEU A 62 24.28 -8.45 -6.32
CA LEU A 62 25.74 -8.28 -6.41
C LEU A 62 26.14 -7.26 -7.48
N LYS A 63 25.51 -7.35 -8.65
CA LYS A 63 25.79 -6.44 -9.77
C LYS A 63 25.25 -5.03 -9.54
N GLN A 64 23.97 -4.90 -9.20
CA GLN A 64 23.30 -3.61 -9.16
C GLN A 64 23.65 -2.80 -7.90
N THR A 65 23.75 -3.47 -6.75
CA THR A 65 23.99 -2.78 -5.47
C THR A 65 25.47 -2.67 -5.13
N HIS A 66 26.26 -3.70 -5.48
CA HIS A 66 27.65 -3.81 -5.02
C HIS A 66 28.69 -3.69 -6.17
N GLY A 67 28.25 -3.61 -7.43
CA GLY A 67 29.16 -3.55 -8.59
C GLY A 67 30.09 -4.77 -8.72
N ARG A 68 29.64 -5.94 -8.22
CA ARG A 68 30.42 -7.17 -8.18
C ARG A 68 29.92 -8.18 -9.21
N GLU A 69 30.85 -8.90 -9.81
CA GLU A 69 30.53 -9.98 -10.75
C GLU A 69 30.30 -11.29 -10.00
N GLY A 70 29.22 -11.99 -10.34
CA GLY A 70 28.90 -13.32 -9.88
C GLY A 70 28.58 -14.24 -11.06
N VAL A 71 28.77 -15.52 -10.89
CA VAL A 71 28.54 -16.54 -11.93
C VAL A 71 27.91 -17.79 -11.33
N LEU A 72 27.04 -18.44 -12.10
CA LEU A 72 26.60 -19.79 -11.78
C LEU A 72 27.78 -20.76 -12.01
N SER A 73 27.99 -21.68 -11.07
CA SER A 73 29.12 -22.62 -11.11
C SER A 73 28.72 -24.03 -10.71
N GLY A 74 29.62 -24.98 -10.81
CA GLY A 74 29.48 -26.30 -10.18
C GLY A 74 29.66 -26.22 -8.66
N ALA A 75 29.49 -27.35 -7.99
CA ALA A 75 29.59 -27.47 -6.53
C ALA A 75 30.98 -27.13 -6.00
N GLU A 76 32.04 -27.51 -6.76
CA GLU A 76 33.44 -27.33 -6.34
C GLU A 76 33.85 -25.86 -6.37
N GLY A 77 34.32 -25.36 -5.24
CA GLY A 77 34.74 -23.96 -5.09
C GLY A 77 33.62 -22.93 -5.09
N ALA A 78 32.36 -23.34 -4.93
CA ALA A 78 31.21 -22.41 -4.81
C ALA A 78 31.29 -21.64 -3.50
N THR A 79 31.18 -20.30 -3.58
CA THR A 79 31.13 -19.38 -2.44
C THR A 79 29.73 -19.40 -1.78
N ILE A 80 28.67 -19.53 -2.58
CA ILE A 80 27.27 -19.58 -2.15
C ILE A 80 26.67 -20.87 -2.71
N ARG A 81 26.03 -21.64 -1.84
CA ARG A 81 25.37 -22.91 -2.18
C ARG A 81 23.89 -22.86 -1.84
N LEU A 82 23.05 -23.20 -2.81
CA LEU A 82 21.60 -23.25 -2.68
C LEU A 82 21.15 -24.72 -2.85
N LEU A 83 20.66 -25.34 -1.78
CA LEU A 83 20.43 -26.79 -1.70
C LEU A 83 19.04 -27.11 -1.17
N ARG A 84 18.53 -28.30 -1.51
CA ARG A 84 17.29 -28.84 -0.92
C ARG A 84 17.58 -30.04 -0.04
N VAL A 85 16.73 -30.28 0.95
CA VAL A 85 16.74 -31.47 1.81
C VAL A 85 16.62 -32.72 0.94
N GLY A 86 17.41 -33.76 1.26
CA GLY A 86 17.51 -34.99 0.46
C GLY A 86 18.79 -35.05 -0.39
N ASP A 87 19.58 -33.99 -0.42
CA ASP A 87 20.96 -34.03 -0.92
C ASP A 87 21.87 -34.68 0.16
N PRO A 88 22.54 -35.83 -0.11
CA PRO A 88 23.37 -36.52 0.89
C PRO A 88 24.54 -35.67 1.43
N ALA A 89 25.02 -34.69 0.67
CA ALA A 89 26.08 -33.78 1.12
C ALA A 89 25.49 -32.78 2.13
N LEU A 90 24.31 -32.27 1.84
CA LEU A 90 23.57 -31.36 2.72
C LEU A 90 23.19 -32.03 4.04
N ASP A 91 22.66 -33.26 4.01
CA ASP A 91 22.25 -33.99 5.23
C ASP A 91 23.41 -34.19 6.19
N ARG A 92 24.61 -34.49 5.68
CA ARG A 92 25.85 -34.61 6.50
C ARG A 92 26.24 -33.24 7.09
N GLU A 93 26.13 -32.15 6.32
CA GLU A 93 26.49 -30.81 6.78
C GLU A 93 25.50 -30.28 7.82
N ILE A 94 24.20 -30.52 7.63
CA ILE A 94 23.13 -30.19 8.61
C ILE A 94 23.43 -30.91 9.94
N GLN A 95 23.77 -32.18 9.89
CA GLN A 95 24.08 -32.99 11.10
C GLN A 95 25.35 -32.49 11.82
N ALA A 96 26.39 -32.12 11.03
CA ALA A 96 27.66 -31.61 11.57
C ALA A 96 27.52 -30.25 12.25
N LEU A 97 26.59 -29.40 11.77
CA LEU A 97 26.36 -28.05 12.28
C LEU A 97 25.30 -27.96 13.39
N GLY A 98 24.66 -29.08 13.76
CA GLY A 98 23.67 -29.12 14.84
C GLY A 98 22.44 -28.28 14.63
N LEU A 99 21.94 -28.19 13.40
CA LEU A 99 20.92 -27.24 13.01
C LEU A 99 19.53 -27.56 13.52
N ASP A 100 18.76 -26.50 13.79
CA ASP A 100 17.33 -26.60 14.05
C ASP A 100 16.57 -27.03 12.79
N ARG A 101 16.19 -28.31 12.73
CA ARG A 101 15.49 -28.90 11.58
C ARG A 101 14.05 -28.39 11.42
N ARG A 102 13.46 -27.71 12.41
CA ARG A 102 12.08 -27.21 12.33
C ARG A 102 11.84 -26.32 11.12
N ALA A 103 12.80 -25.47 10.77
CA ALA A 103 12.70 -24.63 9.56
C ALA A 103 12.53 -25.46 8.27
N LEU A 104 13.17 -26.66 8.20
CA LEU A 104 13.15 -27.54 7.03
C LEU A 104 11.90 -28.44 6.97
N GLU A 105 11.02 -28.40 7.99
CA GLU A 105 9.73 -29.09 7.99
C GLU A 105 8.65 -28.25 7.30
N HIS A 106 8.85 -26.92 7.20
CA HIS A 106 7.95 -25.98 6.57
C HIS A 106 8.22 -25.83 5.07
N GLU A 107 7.16 -25.80 4.25
CA GLU A 107 7.26 -25.64 2.79
C GLU A 107 8.04 -24.39 2.37
N GLU A 108 7.81 -23.27 3.04
CA GLU A 108 8.48 -22.00 2.78
C GLU A 108 9.60 -21.67 3.77
N GLY A 109 9.93 -22.64 4.65
CA GLY A 109 11.00 -22.48 5.62
C GLY A 109 12.38 -22.68 5.00
N TYR A 110 13.36 -22.05 5.60
CA TYR A 110 14.76 -22.17 5.18
C TYR A 110 15.71 -22.08 6.37
N TRP A 111 16.88 -22.59 6.16
CA TRP A 111 18.03 -22.38 6.99
C TRP A 111 19.14 -21.71 6.18
N LEU A 112 19.77 -20.70 6.76
CA LEU A 112 20.89 -19.98 6.17
C LEU A 112 22.06 -19.95 7.14
N HIS A 113 23.21 -20.41 6.66
CA HIS A 113 24.46 -20.34 7.40
C HIS A 113 25.51 -19.60 6.59
N SER A 114 26.12 -18.57 7.18
CA SER A 114 27.27 -17.88 6.62
C SER A 114 28.45 -17.95 7.56
N SER A 115 29.64 -18.12 7.00
CA SER A 115 30.91 -18.17 7.69
C SER A 115 32.01 -17.55 6.80
N PRO A 116 33.22 -17.28 7.31
CA PRO A 116 34.32 -16.81 6.46
C PRO A 116 34.66 -17.73 5.25
N ARG A 117 34.15 -18.98 5.26
CA ARG A 117 34.40 -19.97 4.18
C ARG A 117 33.34 -19.97 3.09
N GLY A 118 32.16 -19.41 3.32
CA GLY A 118 31.05 -19.38 2.37
C GLY A 118 29.67 -19.31 3.00
N VAL A 119 28.66 -19.40 2.13
CA VAL A 119 27.24 -19.37 2.51
C VAL A 119 26.55 -20.65 2.04
N LEU A 120 25.71 -21.21 2.90
CA LEU A 120 24.76 -22.26 2.58
C LEU A 120 23.35 -21.79 2.86
N VAL A 121 22.47 -21.92 1.88
CA VAL A 121 21.01 -21.82 2.05
C VAL A 121 20.42 -23.20 1.82
N ALA A 122 19.70 -23.71 2.81
CA ALA A 122 19.04 -24.99 2.73
C ALA A 122 17.55 -24.88 3.01
N ALA A 123 16.71 -25.58 2.24
CA ALA A 123 15.27 -25.59 2.39
C ALA A 123 14.66 -26.90 1.92
N ARG A 124 13.37 -27.10 2.23
CA ARG A 124 12.61 -28.26 1.74
C ARG A 124 12.15 -28.08 0.28
N SER A 125 11.82 -26.85 -0.11
CA SER A 125 11.23 -26.52 -1.41
C SER A 125 11.95 -25.40 -2.12
N ALA A 126 11.59 -25.16 -3.41
CA ALA A 126 12.06 -24.02 -4.19
C ALA A 126 11.70 -22.67 -3.53
N ALA A 127 10.50 -22.56 -2.94
CA ALA A 127 10.07 -21.34 -2.26
C ALA A 127 10.95 -21.05 -1.04
N GLY A 128 11.26 -22.07 -0.24
CA GLY A 128 12.17 -21.92 0.91
C GLY A 128 13.57 -21.50 0.49
N VAL A 129 14.16 -22.09 -0.57
CA VAL A 129 15.46 -21.68 -1.13
C VAL A 129 15.39 -20.22 -1.59
N PHE A 130 14.31 -19.84 -2.28
CA PHE A 130 14.12 -18.49 -2.77
C PHE A 130 14.07 -17.49 -1.61
N TYR A 131 13.28 -17.74 -0.55
CA TYR A 131 13.18 -16.83 0.61
C TYR A 131 14.48 -16.76 1.42
N GLY A 132 15.24 -17.87 1.53
CA GLY A 132 16.58 -17.84 2.08
C GLY A 132 17.54 -16.98 1.27
N ALA A 133 17.46 -17.03 -0.05
CA ALA A 133 18.23 -16.16 -0.94
C ALA A 133 17.86 -14.67 -0.77
N GLN A 134 16.56 -14.34 -0.56
CA GLN A 134 16.14 -12.96 -0.29
C GLN A 134 16.72 -12.45 1.05
N THR A 135 16.76 -13.28 2.08
CA THR A 135 17.43 -12.92 3.34
C THR A 135 18.94 -12.73 3.15
N LEU A 136 19.59 -13.60 2.37
CA LEU A 136 21.00 -13.45 2.05
C LEU A 136 21.29 -12.11 1.36
N ARG A 137 20.46 -11.69 0.41
CA ARG A 137 20.59 -10.39 -0.29
C ARG A 137 20.62 -9.21 0.68
N GLN A 138 19.81 -9.24 1.72
CA GLN A 138 19.76 -8.19 2.75
C GLN A 138 20.97 -8.25 3.70
N LEU A 139 21.57 -9.43 3.89
CA LEU A 139 22.77 -9.64 4.71
C LEU A 139 24.06 -9.14 4.05
N ILE A 140 24.12 -8.99 2.73
CA ILE A 140 25.27 -8.42 2.05
C ILE A 140 25.36 -6.95 2.46
N GLY A 141 26.30 -6.60 3.31
CA GLY A 141 26.45 -5.24 3.87
C GLY A 141 26.88 -4.19 2.82
N PRO A 142 26.83 -2.90 3.16
CA PRO A 142 27.23 -1.81 2.24
C PRO A 142 28.66 -1.91 1.73
N ASP A 143 29.53 -2.58 2.47
CA ASP A 143 30.91 -2.88 2.15
C ASP A 143 31.09 -4.16 1.31
N GLY A 144 29.98 -4.85 1.02
CA GLY A 144 29.99 -6.11 0.26
C GLY A 144 30.47 -7.30 1.07
N ARG A 145 30.45 -7.24 2.40
CA ARG A 145 30.76 -8.37 3.31
C ARG A 145 29.46 -9.00 3.83
N ILE A 146 29.52 -10.28 4.14
CA ILE A 146 28.42 -11.01 4.76
C ILE A 146 28.86 -11.42 6.17
N PRO A 147 28.11 -11.06 7.22
CA PRO A 147 28.41 -11.45 8.59
C PRO A 147 28.27 -12.97 8.77
N ALA A 148 29.07 -13.56 9.63
CA ALA A 148 28.89 -14.95 10.03
C ALA A 148 27.65 -15.07 10.91
N VAL A 149 26.64 -15.81 10.42
CA VAL A 149 25.34 -16.04 11.12
C VAL A 149 24.79 -17.41 10.82
N SER A 150 23.94 -17.91 11.73
CA SER A 150 23.02 -19.03 11.47
C SER A 150 21.60 -18.55 11.67
N ILE A 151 20.76 -18.71 10.66
CA ILE A 151 19.36 -18.30 10.64
C ILE A 151 18.49 -19.53 10.37
N ALA A 152 17.44 -19.72 11.21
CA ALA A 152 16.36 -20.65 10.94
C ALA A 152 15.05 -19.86 10.90
N ASP A 153 14.31 -19.94 9.79
CA ASP A 153 13.17 -19.07 9.57
C ASP A 153 12.06 -19.74 8.74
N TRP A 154 10.80 -19.39 9.06
CA TRP A 154 9.60 -19.83 8.36
C TRP A 154 8.42 -18.93 8.69
N PRO A 155 7.38 -18.80 7.80
CA PRO A 155 6.29 -17.88 8.00
C PRO A 155 5.37 -18.23 9.18
N ALA A 156 4.77 -17.19 9.81
CA ALA A 156 3.73 -17.36 10.82
C ALA A 156 2.35 -17.58 10.18
N LEU A 157 2.07 -16.92 9.05
CA LEU A 157 0.85 -17.10 8.27
C LEU A 157 1.16 -17.76 6.93
N ARG A 158 0.32 -18.73 6.55
CA ARG A 158 0.48 -19.47 5.29
C ARG A 158 0.35 -18.56 4.07
N TYR A 159 -0.65 -17.68 4.07
CA TYR A 159 -0.87 -16.73 2.96
C TYR A 159 -0.63 -15.30 3.42
N ARG A 160 0.07 -14.56 2.60
CA ARG A 160 0.52 -13.20 2.89
C ARG A 160 0.30 -12.36 1.64
N ALA A 161 -0.87 -11.70 1.60
CA ALA A 161 -1.37 -11.05 0.41
C ALA A 161 -1.30 -9.54 0.48
N LEU A 162 -1.15 -8.92 -0.69
CA LEU A 162 -1.47 -7.53 -0.95
C LEU A 162 -2.55 -7.47 -2.02
N SER A 163 -3.63 -6.73 -1.76
CA SER A 163 -4.65 -6.36 -2.74
C SER A 163 -4.40 -4.94 -3.23
N VAL A 164 -4.41 -4.75 -4.54
CA VAL A 164 -4.24 -3.44 -5.18
C VAL A 164 -5.50 -3.10 -5.94
N ASP A 165 -6.08 -1.96 -5.62
CA ASP A 165 -7.21 -1.40 -6.35
C ASP A 165 -6.74 -0.90 -7.73
N VAL A 166 -7.30 -1.49 -8.77
CA VAL A 166 -7.03 -1.13 -10.17
C VAL A 166 -8.30 -0.66 -10.91
N SER A 167 -9.37 -0.35 -10.15
CA SER A 167 -10.67 0.00 -10.72
C SER A 167 -11.09 1.45 -10.52
N ARG A 168 -10.47 2.15 -9.57
CA ARG A 168 -10.88 3.51 -9.21
C ARG A 168 -9.89 4.59 -9.70
N GLY A 169 -9.36 4.42 -10.93
CA GLY A 169 -8.52 5.41 -11.61
C GLY A 169 -7.11 4.91 -11.91
N PRO A 170 -6.18 4.80 -10.94
CA PRO A 170 -4.82 4.35 -11.19
C PRO A 170 -4.77 2.91 -11.70
N ILE A 171 -4.16 2.70 -12.86
CA ILE A 171 -3.89 1.37 -13.41
C ILE A 171 -2.40 1.25 -13.65
N PRO A 172 -1.68 0.40 -12.88
CA PRO A 172 -0.26 0.25 -13.02
C PRO A 172 0.15 -0.22 -14.41
N THR A 173 1.32 0.23 -14.87
CA THR A 173 1.95 -0.30 -16.08
C THR A 173 2.35 -1.77 -15.87
N ASP A 174 2.57 -2.51 -16.97
CA ASP A 174 3.05 -3.89 -16.89
C ASP A 174 4.40 -3.98 -16.14
N GLU A 175 5.27 -2.98 -16.32
CA GLU A 175 6.56 -2.93 -15.60
C GLU A 175 6.33 -2.70 -14.10
N GLN A 176 5.43 -1.81 -13.72
CA GLN A 176 5.11 -1.59 -12.31
C GLN A 176 4.48 -2.83 -11.66
N LEU A 177 3.60 -3.56 -12.36
CA LEU A 177 3.06 -4.82 -11.86
C LEU A 177 4.15 -5.89 -11.69
N ARG A 178 5.09 -6.01 -12.64
CA ARG A 178 6.23 -6.90 -12.52
C ARG A 178 7.15 -6.52 -11.37
N ARG A 179 7.38 -5.22 -11.18
CA ARG A 179 8.14 -4.68 -10.04
C ARG A 179 7.45 -5.02 -8.73
N LEU A 180 6.12 -4.81 -8.65
CA LEU A 180 5.32 -5.16 -7.47
C LEU A 180 5.49 -6.64 -7.11
N ILE A 181 5.45 -7.53 -8.10
CA ILE A 181 5.70 -8.97 -7.92
C ILE A 181 7.11 -9.22 -7.37
N ARG A 182 8.14 -8.62 -7.97
CA ARG A 182 9.53 -8.80 -7.53
C ARG A 182 9.74 -8.33 -6.09
N VAL A 183 9.25 -7.12 -5.76
CA VAL A 183 9.39 -6.55 -4.41
C VAL A 183 8.56 -7.33 -3.39
N ALA A 184 7.31 -7.67 -3.71
CA ALA A 184 6.47 -8.50 -2.84
C ALA A 184 7.16 -9.83 -2.50
N ALA A 185 7.74 -10.51 -3.49
CA ALA A 185 8.46 -11.76 -3.30
C ALA A 185 9.76 -11.56 -2.50
N GLU A 186 10.51 -10.47 -2.74
CA GLU A 186 11.72 -10.13 -1.97
C GLU A 186 11.42 -10.00 -0.48
N PHE A 187 10.26 -9.45 -0.13
CA PHE A 187 9.81 -9.30 1.25
C PHE A 187 8.87 -10.43 1.71
N LYS A 188 8.86 -11.54 0.98
CA LYS A 188 8.21 -12.81 1.36
C LYS A 188 6.67 -12.76 1.42
N LEU A 189 6.03 -11.84 0.69
CA LEU A 189 4.63 -12.02 0.32
C LEU A 189 4.54 -13.16 -0.72
N ASN A 190 3.44 -13.92 -0.70
CA ASN A 190 3.23 -15.04 -1.63
C ASN A 190 1.91 -14.97 -2.40
N MET A 191 1.19 -13.86 -2.26
CA MET A 191 -0.08 -13.64 -2.93
C MET A 191 -0.24 -12.17 -3.28
N LEU A 192 -0.71 -11.88 -4.50
CA LEU A 192 -1.15 -10.56 -4.95
C LEU A 192 -2.55 -10.67 -5.51
N SER A 193 -3.39 -9.69 -5.21
CA SER A 193 -4.74 -9.58 -5.76
C SER A 193 -4.91 -8.27 -6.50
N LEU A 194 -5.62 -8.33 -7.62
CA LEU A 194 -6.07 -7.15 -8.35
C LEU A 194 -7.56 -6.98 -8.10
N TYR A 195 -7.93 -5.90 -7.40
CA TYR A 195 -9.32 -5.56 -7.16
C TYR A 195 -9.94 -4.97 -8.43
N MET A 196 -10.93 -5.66 -8.97
CA MET A 196 -11.57 -5.32 -10.25
C MET A 196 -13.08 -5.15 -10.09
N GLU A 197 -13.60 -4.06 -10.63
CA GLU A 197 -15.03 -3.80 -10.81
C GLU A 197 -15.42 -3.94 -12.29
N HIS A 198 -14.61 -3.35 -13.19
CA HIS A 198 -14.92 -3.20 -14.60
C HIS A 198 -13.71 -3.28 -15.54
N VAL A 199 -12.49 -3.33 -14.99
CA VAL A 199 -11.26 -3.19 -15.81
C VAL A 199 -10.82 -4.46 -16.52
N PHE A 200 -11.39 -5.63 -16.23
CA PHE A 200 -11.08 -6.83 -16.98
C PHE A 200 -11.96 -6.93 -18.24
N ARG A 201 -11.33 -7.21 -19.40
CA ARG A 201 -12.04 -7.32 -20.68
C ARG A 201 -12.73 -8.68 -20.79
N TYR A 202 -14.04 -8.70 -20.50
CA TYR A 202 -14.88 -9.86 -20.64
C TYR A 202 -15.38 -10.05 -22.08
N ARG A 203 -15.35 -11.30 -22.59
CA ARG A 203 -15.84 -11.63 -23.94
C ARG A 203 -17.35 -11.38 -24.09
N HIS A 204 -18.10 -11.66 -23.02
CA HIS A 204 -19.56 -11.52 -22.98
C HIS A 204 -20.04 -10.11 -22.59
N ALA A 205 -19.14 -9.25 -22.13
CA ALA A 205 -19.46 -7.89 -21.70
C ALA A 205 -18.42 -6.87 -22.23
N PRO A 206 -18.28 -6.72 -23.57
CA PRO A 206 -17.19 -5.95 -24.19
C PRO A 206 -17.26 -4.44 -23.94
N LEU A 207 -18.43 -3.90 -23.54
CA LEU A 207 -18.60 -2.47 -23.25
C LEU A 207 -18.10 -2.05 -21.87
N VAL A 208 -17.87 -3.02 -20.97
CA VAL A 208 -17.64 -2.74 -19.55
C VAL A 208 -16.23 -2.21 -19.30
N ALA A 209 -15.22 -2.85 -19.91
CA ALA A 209 -13.84 -2.45 -19.72
C ALA A 209 -13.51 -1.16 -20.48
N PRO A 210 -12.94 -0.15 -19.80
CA PRO A 210 -12.63 1.14 -20.41
C PRO A 210 -11.43 1.04 -21.34
N GLU A 211 -11.48 1.75 -22.48
CA GLU A 211 -10.37 1.82 -23.42
C GLU A 211 -9.13 2.44 -22.75
N GLY A 212 -7.98 1.79 -22.91
CA GLY A 212 -6.72 2.19 -22.29
C GLY A 212 -6.56 1.83 -20.80
N GLY A 213 -7.67 1.49 -20.13
CA GLY A 213 -7.69 1.07 -18.72
C GLY A 213 -7.96 -0.43 -18.52
N GLU A 214 -8.12 -1.18 -19.60
CA GLU A 214 -8.49 -2.59 -19.48
C GLU A 214 -7.29 -3.53 -19.31
N PHE A 215 -7.55 -4.65 -18.64
CA PHE A 215 -6.69 -5.83 -18.62
C PHE A 215 -7.24 -6.91 -19.55
N THR A 216 -6.42 -7.41 -20.46
CA THR A 216 -6.76 -8.55 -21.31
C THR A 216 -6.38 -9.87 -20.65
N ALA A 217 -7.07 -10.96 -21.03
CA ALA A 217 -6.73 -12.30 -20.58
C ALA A 217 -5.27 -12.68 -20.94
N GLN A 218 -4.76 -12.20 -22.08
CA GLN A 218 -3.36 -12.43 -22.49
C GLN A 218 -2.38 -11.76 -21.55
N GLN A 219 -2.58 -10.47 -21.22
CA GLN A 219 -1.71 -9.72 -20.30
C GLN A 219 -1.69 -10.36 -18.90
N ILE A 220 -2.89 -10.65 -18.36
CA ILE A 220 -3.02 -11.31 -17.06
C ILE A 220 -2.39 -12.70 -17.05
N GLY A 221 -2.59 -13.49 -18.11
CA GLY A 221 -1.98 -14.81 -18.24
C GLY A 221 -0.43 -14.75 -18.27
N GLN A 222 0.15 -13.74 -18.91
CA GLN A 222 1.59 -13.50 -18.90
C GLN A 222 2.07 -13.07 -17.50
N LEU A 223 1.33 -12.17 -16.86
CA LEU A 223 1.64 -11.69 -15.52
C LEU A 223 1.55 -12.81 -14.48
N SER A 224 0.53 -13.68 -14.58
CA SER A 224 0.37 -14.83 -13.69
C SER A 224 1.53 -15.83 -13.82
N ARG A 225 1.98 -16.12 -15.05
CA ARG A 225 3.17 -16.96 -15.26
C ARG A 225 4.44 -16.33 -14.69
N TYR A 226 4.57 -15.01 -14.83
CA TYR A 226 5.69 -14.27 -14.25
C TYR A 226 5.66 -14.33 -12.72
N ALA A 227 4.50 -14.07 -12.09
CA ALA A 227 4.32 -14.11 -10.64
C ALA A 227 4.66 -15.50 -10.04
N ARG A 228 4.23 -16.58 -10.69
CA ARG A 228 4.52 -17.95 -10.24
C ARG A 228 6.02 -18.28 -10.21
N ARG A 229 6.83 -17.68 -11.09
CA ARG A 229 8.29 -17.83 -11.02
C ARG A 229 8.88 -17.25 -9.73
N TYR A 230 8.22 -16.23 -9.16
CA TYR A 230 8.59 -15.58 -7.90
C TYR A 230 7.83 -16.13 -6.70
N HIS A 231 7.22 -17.31 -6.81
CA HIS A 231 6.41 -17.95 -5.77
C HIS A 231 5.22 -17.11 -5.30
N ILE A 232 4.67 -16.28 -6.20
CA ILE A 232 3.47 -15.48 -5.96
C ILE A 232 2.29 -16.02 -6.73
N GLU A 233 1.18 -16.25 -6.04
CA GLU A 233 -0.12 -16.50 -6.66
C GLU A 233 -0.82 -15.16 -6.96
N LEU A 234 -1.19 -14.94 -8.23
CA LEU A 234 -2.02 -13.82 -8.62
C LEU A 234 -3.48 -14.22 -8.50
N VAL A 235 -4.23 -13.56 -7.61
CA VAL A 235 -5.63 -13.86 -7.29
C VAL A 235 -6.56 -12.90 -8.02
N PRO A 236 -7.50 -13.39 -8.84
CA PRO A 236 -8.55 -12.53 -9.38
C PRO A 236 -9.51 -12.12 -8.26
N GLN A 237 -9.78 -10.83 -8.16
CA GLN A 237 -10.82 -10.28 -7.29
C GLN A 237 -11.78 -9.48 -8.15
N GLN A 238 -12.94 -10.07 -8.45
CA GLN A 238 -13.98 -9.46 -9.26
C GLN A 238 -15.22 -9.24 -8.41
N GLN A 239 -15.72 -8.03 -8.41
CA GLN A 239 -16.99 -7.71 -7.80
C GLN A 239 -18.13 -8.44 -8.51
N THR A 240 -19.01 -9.08 -7.74
CA THR A 240 -20.13 -9.87 -8.26
C THR A 240 -21.48 -9.52 -7.61
N PHE A 241 -21.49 -8.54 -6.69
CA PHE A 241 -22.72 -8.10 -6.02
C PHE A 241 -22.77 -6.57 -5.91
N GLY A 242 -21.94 -5.93 -5.05
CA GLY A 242 -21.78 -4.49 -4.97
C GLY A 242 -20.77 -3.94 -5.98
N HIS A 243 -20.54 -2.63 -5.98
CA HIS A 243 -19.51 -1.90 -6.75
C HIS A 243 -19.51 -2.13 -8.28
N LEU A 244 -20.67 -2.41 -8.87
CA LEU A 244 -20.81 -2.67 -10.31
C LEU A 244 -21.36 -1.49 -11.12
N HIS A 245 -21.36 -0.28 -10.56
CA HIS A 245 -21.88 0.93 -11.23
C HIS A 245 -21.31 1.11 -12.64
N HIS A 246 -20.01 0.92 -12.84
CA HIS A 246 -19.36 1.10 -14.14
C HIS A 246 -19.88 0.13 -15.21
N MET A 247 -20.41 -1.01 -14.83
CA MET A 247 -21.13 -1.92 -15.72
C MET A 247 -22.61 -1.53 -15.85
N LEU A 248 -23.27 -1.29 -14.70
CA LEU A 248 -24.72 -1.11 -14.63
C LEU A 248 -25.20 0.23 -15.21
N LYS A 249 -24.31 1.20 -15.43
CA LYS A 249 -24.61 2.47 -16.12
C LYS A 249 -24.91 2.30 -17.62
N PHE A 250 -24.50 1.18 -18.23
CA PHE A 250 -24.81 0.89 -19.64
C PHE A 250 -26.22 0.33 -19.77
N GLU A 251 -27.01 0.89 -20.67
CA GLU A 251 -28.39 0.45 -20.91
C GLU A 251 -28.49 -1.06 -21.17
N ARG A 252 -27.51 -1.61 -21.89
CA ARG A 252 -27.44 -3.05 -22.17
C ARG A 252 -27.40 -3.92 -20.90
N TYR A 253 -26.87 -3.40 -19.80
CA TYR A 253 -26.73 -4.13 -18.53
C TYR A 253 -27.58 -3.54 -17.42
N ALA A 254 -28.33 -2.46 -17.67
CA ALA A 254 -29.18 -1.78 -16.68
C ALA A 254 -30.23 -2.72 -16.06
N ALA A 255 -30.70 -3.71 -16.82
CA ALA A 255 -31.64 -4.74 -16.34
C ALA A 255 -31.04 -5.65 -15.24
N LEU A 256 -29.72 -5.70 -15.08
CA LEU A 256 -29.06 -6.46 -14.02
C LEU A 256 -29.04 -5.71 -12.67
N ALA A 257 -29.31 -4.40 -12.66
CA ALA A 257 -29.21 -3.57 -11.46
C ALA A 257 -30.38 -3.79 -10.51
N GLU A 258 -30.12 -3.71 -9.20
CA GLU A 258 -31.15 -3.71 -8.16
C GLU A 258 -32.01 -2.44 -8.23
N VAL A 259 -31.37 -1.28 -8.37
CA VAL A 259 -32.03 0.00 -8.60
C VAL A 259 -31.52 0.63 -9.90
N PRO A 260 -32.29 1.47 -10.60
CA PRO A 260 -31.84 2.12 -11.83
C PRO A 260 -30.52 2.88 -11.63
N TYR A 261 -29.53 2.59 -12.49
CA TYR A 261 -28.18 3.19 -12.46
C TYR A 261 -27.42 3.01 -11.13
N GLY A 262 -27.80 2.02 -10.34
CA GLY A 262 -27.15 1.69 -9.06
C GLY A 262 -25.81 0.98 -9.23
N SER A 263 -25.33 0.46 -8.12
CA SER A 263 -24.04 -0.25 -8.00
C SER A 263 -24.20 -1.73 -7.64
N VAL A 264 -25.42 -2.15 -7.24
CA VAL A 264 -25.71 -3.51 -6.77
C VAL A 264 -26.45 -4.27 -7.87
N ILE A 265 -25.98 -5.52 -8.12
CA ILE A 265 -26.65 -6.43 -9.04
C ILE A 265 -27.88 -7.08 -8.34
N THR A 266 -28.99 -7.23 -9.05
CA THR A 266 -30.21 -7.78 -8.41
C THR A 266 -30.15 -9.30 -8.25
N PRO A 267 -30.50 -9.86 -7.08
CA PRO A 267 -30.67 -11.32 -6.94
C PRO A 267 -32.05 -11.83 -7.41
N ALA A 268 -32.95 -10.94 -7.80
CA ALA A 268 -34.33 -11.27 -8.18
C ALA A 268 -34.50 -11.79 -9.63
N ALA A 269 -33.41 -11.91 -10.41
CA ALA A 269 -33.44 -12.34 -11.80
C ALA A 269 -32.38 -13.41 -12.09
N GLU A 270 -32.47 -14.09 -13.25
CA GLU A 270 -31.50 -15.11 -13.69
C GLU A 270 -30.27 -14.52 -14.41
N GLU A 271 -30.46 -13.42 -15.13
CA GLU A 271 -29.45 -12.81 -15.97
C GLU A 271 -28.19 -12.39 -15.19
N PRO A 272 -28.29 -11.82 -13.98
CA PRO A 272 -27.13 -11.55 -13.12
C PRO A 272 -26.26 -12.80 -12.88
N TYR A 273 -26.87 -13.94 -12.61
CA TYR A 273 -26.14 -15.17 -12.33
C TYR A 273 -25.50 -15.77 -13.59
N GLN A 274 -26.10 -15.56 -14.77
CA GLN A 274 -25.48 -15.90 -16.04
C GLN A 274 -24.22 -15.05 -16.27
N TRP A 275 -24.27 -13.75 -15.98
CA TRP A 275 -23.13 -12.86 -16.06
C TRP A 275 -22.01 -13.30 -15.11
N ILE A 276 -22.34 -13.55 -13.82
CA ILE A 276 -21.38 -14.01 -12.81
C ILE A 276 -20.70 -15.31 -13.26
N ARG A 277 -21.46 -16.27 -13.76
CA ARG A 277 -20.92 -17.54 -14.27
C ARG A 277 -19.90 -17.33 -15.39
N GLN A 278 -20.26 -16.55 -16.41
CA GLN A 278 -19.41 -16.30 -17.56
C GLN A 278 -18.14 -15.52 -17.18
N ALA A 279 -18.27 -14.53 -16.30
CA ALA A 279 -17.14 -13.76 -15.78
C ALA A 279 -16.18 -14.67 -14.99
N ALA A 280 -16.69 -15.43 -14.03
CA ALA A 280 -15.89 -16.32 -13.18
C ALA A 280 -15.21 -17.43 -14.00
N GLN A 281 -15.89 -17.99 -15.02
CA GLN A 281 -15.29 -18.96 -15.92
C GLN A 281 -14.10 -18.37 -16.66
N GLN A 282 -14.23 -17.17 -17.26
CA GLN A 282 -13.14 -16.52 -17.98
C GLN A 282 -11.98 -16.17 -17.05
N LEU A 283 -12.25 -15.76 -15.80
CA LEU A 283 -11.22 -15.53 -14.79
C LEU A 283 -10.50 -16.83 -14.41
N ALA A 284 -11.22 -17.93 -14.20
CA ALA A 284 -10.64 -19.22 -13.89
C ALA A 284 -9.76 -19.76 -15.04
N GLU A 285 -10.12 -19.50 -16.30
CA GLU A 285 -9.30 -19.82 -17.48
C GLU A 285 -8.02 -18.97 -17.54
N THR A 286 -8.08 -17.73 -17.03
CA THR A 286 -6.98 -16.74 -17.15
C THR A 286 -6.00 -16.79 -15.99
N PHE A 287 -6.52 -16.97 -14.77
CA PHE A 287 -5.74 -17.02 -13.53
C PHE A 287 -5.57 -18.48 -13.07
N PRO A 288 -4.37 -19.04 -13.18
CA PRO A 288 -4.15 -20.47 -12.92
C PRO A 288 -4.06 -20.84 -11.43
N GLY A 289 -4.31 -19.90 -10.51
CA GLY A 289 -4.26 -20.08 -9.06
C GLY A 289 -5.45 -20.86 -8.50
N GLN A 290 -5.44 -21.08 -7.20
CA GLN A 290 -6.49 -21.84 -6.51
C GLN A 290 -7.65 -20.97 -5.99
N PHE A 291 -7.47 -19.66 -5.90
CA PHE A 291 -8.45 -18.73 -5.31
C PHE A 291 -9.22 -17.95 -6.38
N LEU A 292 -10.44 -17.55 -6.01
CA LEU A 292 -11.26 -16.55 -6.70
C LEU A 292 -11.99 -15.72 -5.67
N HIS A 293 -11.76 -14.42 -5.64
CA HIS A 293 -12.45 -13.50 -4.74
C HIS A 293 -13.63 -12.85 -5.47
N ILE A 294 -14.82 -12.99 -4.92
CA ILE A 294 -16.08 -12.55 -5.55
C ILE A 294 -16.58 -11.19 -5.05
N GLY A 295 -15.84 -10.50 -4.17
CA GLY A 295 -16.28 -9.24 -3.59
C GLY A 295 -17.44 -9.43 -2.62
N SER A 296 -18.59 -8.86 -2.94
CA SER A 296 -19.87 -8.97 -2.22
C SER A 296 -19.97 -8.11 -0.95
N ASP A 297 -19.16 -7.06 -0.87
CA ASP A 297 -19.18 -6.02 0.15
C ASP A 297 -20.15 -4.88 -0.20
N GLU A 298 -20.50 -4.07 0.79
CA GLU A 298 -21.21 -2.78 0.69
C GLU A 298 -22.47 -2.80 -0.20
N THR A 299 -23.29 -3.83 -0.08
CA THR A 299 -24.50 -4.02 -0.89
C THR A 299 -25.70 -3.20 -0.38
N TRP A 300 -25.50 -1.90 -0.13
CA TRP A 300 -26.46 -1.01 0.53
C TRP A 300 -27.80 -0.82 -0.20
N GLU A 301 -27.83 -1.04 -1.53
CA GLU A 301 -29.05 -0.92 -2.34
C GLU A 301 -29.90 -2.20 -2.31
N LEU A 302 -29.39 -3.30 -1.76
CA LEU A 302 -30.10 -4.60 -1.73
C LEU A 302 -31.45 -4.48 -1.01
N GLY A 303 -32.52 -4.94 -1.64
CA GLY A 303 -33.86 -4.86 -1.11
C GLY A 303 -34.53 -3.49 -1.29
N GLN A 304 -33.90 -2.55 -2.01
CA GLN A 304 -34.48 -1.24 -2.26
C GLN A 304 -35.17 -1.10 -3.62
N GLY A 305 -34.95 -2.06 -4.51
CA GLY A 305 -35.45 -2.04 -5.87
C GLY A 305 -36.19 -3.33 -6.27
N ARG A 306 -35.63 -4.08 -7.19
CA ARG A 306 -36.26 -5.29 -7.77
C ARG A 306 -36.47 -6.41 -6.77
N SER A 307 -35.62 -6.52 -5.77
CA SER A 307 -35.72 -7.53 -4.70
C SER A 307 -36.49 -7.06 -3.47
N ARG A 308 -37.13 -5.88 -3.52
CA ARG A 308 -37.83 -5.27 -2.36
C ARG A 308 -38.87 -6.20 -1.74
N GLU A 309 -39.75 -6.75 -2.54
CA GLU A 309 -40.82 -7.64 -2.05
C GLU A 309 -40.27 -8.87 -1.33
N GLU A 310 -39.20 -9.45 -1.85
CA GLU A 310 -38.53 -10.56 -1.21
C GLU A 310 -37.81 -10.13 0.06
N ALA A 311 -37.13 -8.98 0.06
CA ALA A 311 -36.46 -8.41 1.24
C ALA A 311 -37.46 -8.10 2.37
N GLU A 312 -38.63 -7.57 2.06
CA GLU A 312 -39.72 -7.35 3.03
C GLU A 312 -40.24 -8.67 3.62
N ARG A 313 -40.25 -9.75 2.83
CA ARG A 313 -40.75 -11.06 3.25
C ARG A 313 -39.77 -11.85 4.12
N ILE A 314 -38.46 -11.84 3.81
CA ILE A 314 -37.47 -12.70 4.46
C ILE A 314 -36.35 -11.94 5.20
N GLY A 315 -36.28 -10.63 5.02
CA GLY A 315 -35.21 -9.77 5.50
C GLY A 315 -33.99 -9.67 4.56
N VAL A 316 -33.33 -8.51 4.54
CA VAL A 316 -32.19 -8.21 3.67
C VAL A 316 -31.02 -9.17 3.94
N GLY A 317 -30.74 -9.49 5.23
CA GLY A 317 -29.66 -10.42 5.59
C GLY A 317 -29.85 -11.83 4.99
N ARG A 318 -31.08 -12.39 5.04
CA ARG A 318 -31.34 -13.69 4.41
C ARG A 318 -31.30 -13.62 2.90
N LEU A 319 -31.72 -12.49 2.31
CA LEU A 319 -31.59 -12.29 0.87
C LEU A 319 -30.11 -12.30 0.43
N TYR A 320 -29.23 -11.64 1.21
CA TYR A 320 -27.78 -11.69 1.00
C TYR A 320 -27.23 -13.13 1.11
N VAL A 321 -27.58 -13.84 2.17
CA VAL A 321 -27.15 -15.25 2.37
C VAL A 321 -27.58 -16.12 1.21
N ARG A 322 -28.83 -16.02 0.73
CA ARG A 322 -29.34 -16.77 -0.44
C ARG A 322 -28.57 -16.45 -1.70
N HIS A 323 -28.19 -15.17 -1.91
CA HIS A 323 -27.37 -14.81 -3.05
C HIS A 323 -26.00 -15.51 -2.98
N LEU A 324 -25.32 -15.45 -1.83
CA LEU A 324 -24.03 -16.13 -1.67
C LEU A 324 -24.11 -17.65 -1.81
N GLN A 325 -25.16 -18.28 -1.27
CA GLN A 325 -25.44 -19.72 -1.46
C GLN A 325 -25.54 -20.06 -2.95
N ARG A 326 -26.31 -19.26 -3.71
CA ARG A 326 -26.51 -19.46 -5.14
C ARG A 326 -25.21 -19.23 -5.93
N VAL A 327 -24.43 -18.20 -5.60
CA VAL A 327 -23.14 -17.93 -6.24
C VAL A 327 -22.14 -19.04 -5.92
N ALA A 328 -22.06 -19.49 -4.67
CA ALA A 328 -21.17 -20.61 -4.29
C ALA A 328 -21.50 -21.89 -5.08
N GLU A 329 -22.80 -22.26 -5.17
CA GLU A 329 -23.24 -23.41 -5.96
C GLU A 329 -22.90 -23.25 -7.45
N LEU A 330 -23.15 -22.07 -8.01
CA LEU A 330 -22.87 -21.71 -9.39
C LEU A 330 -21.40 -21.86 -9.76
N LEU A 331 -20.49 -21.50 -8.83
CA LEU A 331 -19.04 -21.47 -9.04
C LEU A 331 -18.33 -22.76 -8.62
N ARG A 332 -19.00 -23.66 -7.90
CA ARG A 332 -18.43 -24.95 -7.43
C ARG A 332 -17.76 -25.77 -8.56
N PRO A 333 -18.33 -25.84 -9.79
CA PRO A 333 -17.69 -26.61 -10.87
C PRO A 333 -16.32 -26.07 -11.32
N LEU A 334 -15.96 -24.83 -10.96
CA LEU A 334 -14.66 -24.25 -11.29
C LEU A 334 -13.52 -24.83 -10.43
N GLY A 335 -13.84 -25.56 -9.34
CA GLY A 335 -12.85 -26.14 -8.43
C GLY A 335 -11.96 -25.10 -7.72
N ARG A 336 -12.43 -23.86 -7.59
CA ARG A 336 -11.71 -22.76 -6.91
C ARG A 336 -12.18 -22.62 -5.47
N ARG A 337 -11.28 -22.15 -4.63
CA ARG A 337 -11.59 -21.71 -3.27
C ARG A 337 -12.13 -20.28 -3.35
N ILE A 338 -13.41 -20.12 -3.03
CA ILE A 338 -14.12 -18.85 -3.20
C ILE A 338 -13.95 -18.00 -1.95
N MET A 339 -13.50 -16.75 -2.13
CA MET A 339 -13.32 -15.74 -1.09
C MET A 339 -14.38 -14.66 -1.24
N PHE A 340 -14.93 -14.14 -0.13
CA PHE A 340 -15.91 -13.05 -0.13
C PHE A 340 -15.63 -12.08 1.01
N TRP A 341 -15.96 -10.80 0.85
CA TRP A 341 -15.86 -9.81 1.92
C TRP A 341 -16.93 -10.04 3.00
N GLY A 342 -16.53 -9.97 4.25
CA GLY A 342 -17.33 -10.41 5.38
C GLY A 342 -18.20 -9.36 6.06
N ASP A 343 -18.17 -8.09 5.65
CA ASP A 343 -18.82 -6.95 6.31
C ASP A 343 -20.36 -7.09 6.42
N ILE A 344 -21.02 -7.45 5.31
CA ILE A 344 -22.48 -7.64 5.30
C ILE A 344 -22.85 -8.87 6.14
N ALA A 345 -22.08 -9.95 6.07
CA ALA A 345 -22.28 -11.13 6.91
C ALA A 345 -22.12 -10.80 8.41
N LEU A 346 -21.12 -9.97 8.77
CA LEU A 346 -20.93 -9.49 10.15
C LEU A 346 -22.10 -8.60 10.63
N SER A 347 -22.72 -7.81 9.74
CA SER A 347 -23.90 -7.01 10.06
C SER A 347 -25.14 -7.87 10.36
N HIS A 348 -25.10 -9.17 9.98
CA HIS A 348 -26.13 -10.19 10.22
C HIS A 348 -25.49 -11.45 10.81
N ALA A 349 -24.70 -11.28 11.86
CA ALA A 349 -23.85 -12.34 12.42
C ALA A 349 -24.62 -13.62 12.79
N GLU A 350 -25.90 -13.52 13.15
CA GLU A 350 -26.78 -14.66 13.43
C GLU A 350 -27.03 -15.56 12.21
N LEU A 351 -26.83 -15.03 10.99
CA LEU A 351 -27.03 -15.77 9.73
C LEU A 351 -25.72 -16.37 9.19
N ILE A 352 -24.57 -16.06 9.77
CA ILE A 352 -23.28 -16.62 9.32
C ILE A 352 -23.31 -18.16 9.24
N PRO A 353 -23.92 -18.91 10.19
CA PRO A 353 -24.00 -20.35 10.09
C PRO A 353 -24.81 -20.90 8.89
N GLU A 354 -25.64 -20.05 8.26
CA GLU A 354 -26.40 -20.41 7.04
C GLU A 354 -25.57 -20.27 5.75
N LEU A 355 -24.38 -19.64 5.79
CA LEU A 355 -23.50 -19.51 4.64
C LEU A 355 -22.83 -20.85 4.26
N PRO A 356 -22.50 -21.06 2.98
CA PRO A 356 -21.75 -22.26 2.55
C PRO A 356 -20.37 -22.33 3.21
N HIS A 357 -20.07 -23.39 3.95
CA HIS A 357 -18.81 -23.52 4.72
C HIS A 357 -17.56 -23.64 3.84
N GLU A 358 -17.70 -23.93 2.54
CA GLU A 358 -16.59 -23.90 1.60
C GLU A 358 -16.09 -22.50 1.26
N LEU A 359 -16.86 -21.46 1.58
CA LEU A 359 -16.45 -20.07 1.38
C LEU A 359 -15.37 -19.66 2.38
N ILE A 360 -14.48 -18.78 1.95
CA ILE A 360 -13.45 -18.19 2.80
C ILE A 360 -13.87 -16.75 3.13
N ALA A 361 -14.03 -16.45 4.40
CA ALA A 361 -14.40 -15.12 4.87
C ALA A 361 -13.18 -14.18 4.87
N MET A 362 -13.32 -13.02 4.20
CA MET A 362 -12.34 -11.95 4.19
C MET A 362 -12.83 -10.86 5.15
N THR A 363 -12.41 -10.96 6.42
CA THR A 363 -12.87 -10.00 7.44
C THR A 363 -11.96 -8.77 7.45
N TRP A 364 -12.54 -7.59 7.27
CA TRP A 364 -11.80 -6.35 7.14
C TRP A 364 -12.25 -5.28 8.14
N ASP A 365 -11.30 -4.47 8.55
CA ASP A 365 -11.47 -3.18 9.23
C ASP A 365 -10.16 -2.40 9.12
N TYR A 366 -10.24 -1.09 9.02
CA TYR A 366 -9.08 -0.24 8.73
C TYR A 366 -8.72 0.74 9.85
N GLU A 367 -9.53 0.74 10.92
CA GLU A 367 -9.25 1.57 12.08
C GLU A 367 -8.28 0.87 13.06
N PRO A 368 -7.41 1.62 13.74
CA PRO A 368 -6.59 1.06 14.80
C PRO A 368 -7.47 0.58 15.97
N ARG A 369 -7.35 -0.69 16.34
CA ARG A 369 -8.06 -1.29 17.48
C ARG A 369 -7.11 -2.09 18.33
N GLU A 370 -7.37 -2.16 19.61
CA GLU A 370 -6.63 -3.02 20.53
C GLU A 370 -6.99 -4.50 20.35
N ASP A 371 -8.25 -4.77 19.97
CA ASP A 371 -8.82 -6.10 19.81
C ASP A 371 -9.72 -6.21 18.58
N PHE A 372 -9.51 -7.24 17.78
CA PHE A 372 -10.26 -7.55 16.56
C PHE A 372 -11.20 -8.74 16.69
N SER A 373 -11.48 -9.19 17.92
CA SER A 373 -12.34 -10.37 18.16
C SER A 373 -13.74 -10.20 17.55
N ALA A 374 -14.32 -9.00 17.56
CA ALA A 374 -15.63 -8.72 16.97
C ALA A 374 -15.68 -9.02 15.45
N TYR A 375 -14.56 -8.94 14.77
CA TYR A 375 -14.42 -9.21 13.33
C TYR A 375 -14.05 -10.66 13.03
N ILE A 376 -13.36 -11.33 13.95
CA ILE A 376 -12.79 -12.66 13.76
C ILE A 376 -13.70 -13.75 14.31
N GLU A 377 -14.19 -13.58 15.55
CA GLU A 377 -14.89 -14.64 16.30
C GLU A 377 -16.19 -15.13 15.66
N PRO A 378 -17.03 -14.30 15.00
CA PRO A 378 -18.24 -14.80 14.34
C PRO A 378 -17.93 -15.88 13.29
N PHE A 379 -16.92 -15.66 12.44
CA PHE A 379 -16.51 -16.63 11.43
C PHE A 379 -15.81 -17.84 12.03
N ARG A 380 -14.89 -17.61 12.97
CA ARG A 380 -14.17 -18.69 13.65
C ARG A 380 -15.10 -19.66 14.39
N LYS A 381 -16.07 -19.13 15.16
CA LYS A 381 -17.06 -19.93 15.89
C LYS A 381 -17.99 -20.71 14.98
N ALA A 382 -18.32 -20.14 13.83
CA ALA A 382 -19.10 -20.82 12.79
C ALA A 382 -18.28 -21.82 11.95
N GLY A 383 -16.98 -21.97 12.21
CA GLY A 383 -16.12 -22.96 11.55
C GLY A 383 -15.60 -22.54 10.16
N PHE A 384 -15.68 -21.26 9.81
CA PHE A 384 -15.16 -20.77 8.54
C PHE A 384 -13.65 -20.65 8.52
N ALA A 385 -13.05 -20.99 7.39
CA ALA A 385 -11.73 -20.51 7.03
C ALA A 385 -11.81 -19.00 6.77
N PHE A 386 -10.82 -18.22 7.25
CA PHE A 386 -10.86 -16.77 7.13
C PHE A 386 -9.47 -16.15 6.95
N PHE A 387 -9.46 -14.96 6.38
CA PHE A 387 -8.32 -14.05 6.36
C PHE A 387 -8.62 -12.81 7.19
N VAL A 388 -7.59 -12.22 7.79
CA VAL A 388 -7.65 -10.87 8.34
C VAL A 388 -7.18 -9.87 7.30
N CYS A 389 -7.96 -8.81 7.09
CA CYS A 389 -7.76 -7.88 5.99
C CYS A 389 -7.56 -6.44 6.49
N PRO A 390 -6.34 -6.10 6.97
CA PRO A 390 -6.00 -4.73 7.33
C PRO A 390 -5.86 -3.85 6.07
N GLY A 391 -5.65 -2.54 6.28
CA GLY A 391 -5.48 -1.60 5.20
C GLY A 391 -4.30 -0.64 5.36
N LEU A 392 -3.80 -0.14 4.24
CA LEU A 392 -2.70 0.83 4.19
C LEU A 392 -3.11 2.24 4.60
N ASN A 393 -4.38 2.48 4.84
CA ASN A 393 -4.93 3.78 5.26
C ASN A 393 -4.54 4.93 4.32
N ASN A 394 -4.53 4.64 3.01
CA ASN A 394 -4.04 5.52 1.94
C ASN A 394 -5.15 6.22 1.14
N TRP A 395 -6.36 5.63 1.09
CA TRP A 395 -7.48 6.16 0.29
C TRP A 395 -7.93 7.53 0.76
N ASN A 396 -8.28 8.39 -0.20
CA ASN A 396 -8.76 9.76 0.04
C ASN A 396 -7.77 10.67 0.80
N ARG A 397 -6.47 10.34 0.83
CA ARG A 397 -5.44 11.06 1.59
C ARG A 397 -4.33 11.60 0.69
N ILE A 398 -3.79 12.75 1.07
CA ILE A 398 -2.62 13.37 0.42
C ILE A 398 -1.40 12.45 0.54
N PHE A 399 -1.25 11.83 1.70
CA PHE A 399 -0.26 10.83 2.04
C PHE A 399 -0.91 9.78 2.95
N PRO A 400 -0.54 8.50 2.89
CA PRO A 400 -1.08 7.48 3.78
C PRO A 400 -0.95 7.85 5.25
N ASN A 401 -1.98 7.60 6.07
CA ASN A 401 -1.85 7.68 7.51
C ASN A 401 -1.10 6.44 8.02
N VAL A 402 0.22 6.52 7.98
CA VAL A 402 1.11 5.40 8.27
C VAL A 402 0.96 4.92 9.71
N SER A 403 0.83 5.83 10.67
CA SER A 403 0.64 5.45 12.08
C SER A 403 -0.62 4.61 12.28
N ASN A 404 -1.74 4.97 11.66
CA ASN A 404 -2.97 4.18 11.71
C ASN A 404 -2.80 2.83 11.00
N ALA A 405 -2.22 2.84 9.80
CA ALA A 405 -1.98 1.63 9.03
C ALA A 405 -1.15 0.60 9.81
N LEU A 406 -0.02 1.03 10.41
CA LEU A 406 0.84 0.13 11.16
C LEU A 406 0.14 -0.43 12.40
N ALA A 407 -0.60 0.39 13.16
CA ALA A 407 -1.35 -0.04 14.33
C ALA A 407 -2.45 -1.05 13.96
N ASN A 408 -3.21 -0.77 12.87
CA ASN A 408 -4.22 -1.66 12.34
C ASN A 408 -3.61 -3.00 11.90
N ILE A 409 -2.55 -2.96 11.06
CA ILE A 409 -1.86 -4.15 10.56
C ILE A 409 -1.33 -5.00 11.72
N ALA A 410 -0.62 -4.39 12.67
CA ALA A 410 0.00 -5.11 13.79
C ALA A 410 -1.04 -5.86 14.62
N ALA A 411 -2.08 -5.16 15.08
CA ALA A 411 -3.09 -5.72 15.95
C ALA A 411 -3.98 -6.77 15.23
N PHE A 412 -4.44 -6.47 14.02
CA PHE A 412 -5.31 -7.38 13.28
C PHE A 412 -4.59 -8.67 12.89
N VAL A 413 -3.33 -8.56 12.43
CA VAL A 413 -2.51 -9.75 12.09
C VAL A 413 -2.15 -10.54 13.33
N ARG A 414 -1.83 -9.90 14.47
CA ARG A 414 -1.62 -10.57 15.77
C ARG A 414 -2.83 -11.42 16.15
N ASP A 415 -4.02 -10.81 16.14
CA ASP A 415 -5.25 -11.49 16.56
C ASP A 415 -5.66 -12.58 15.56
N GLY A 416 -5.46 -12.34 14.25
CA GLY A 416 -5.62 -13.34 13.22
C GLY A 416 -4.74 -14.58 13.43
N LYS A 417 -3.45 -14.39 13.74
CA LYS A 417 -2.53 -15.49 14.07
C LYS A 417 -3.02 -16.31 15.27
N ARG A 418 -3.44 -15.63 16.34
CA ARG A 418 -3.97 -16.28 17.56
C ARG A 418 -5.23 -17.07 17.29
N ALA A 419 -6.08 -16.57 16.38
CA ALA A 419 -7.34 -17.19 16.03
C ALA A 419 -7.24 -18.25 14.92
N GLY A 420 -6.05 -18.49 14.35
CA GLY A 420 -5.84 -19.47 13.30
C GLY A 420 -6.25 -19.02 11.91
N ALA A 421 -6.15 -17.73 11.59
CA ALA A 421 -6.38 -17.21 10.24
C ALA A 421 -5.53 -17.95 9.20
N LEU A 422 -6.09 -18.20 8.01
CA LEU A 422 -5.35 -18.75 6.88
C LEU A 422 -4.23 -17.81 6.43
N GLY A 423 -4.46 -16.51 6.53
CA GLY A 423 -3.51 -15.50 6.08
C GLY A 423 -3.92 -14.09 6.40
N MET A 424 -3.07 -13.17 5.96
CA MET A 424 -3.32 -11.75 5.90
C MET A 424 -3.57 -11.32 4.45
N PHE A 425 -4.54 -10.43 4.25
CA PHE A 425 -4.86 -9.82 2.96
C PHE A 425 -4.88 -8.30 3.12
N ASN A 426 -3.70 -7.66 3.06
CA ASN A 426 -3.57 -6.22 3.23
C ASN A 426 -4.09 -5.48 2.00
N THR A 427 -4.80 -4.35 2.19
CA THR A 427 -5.49 -3.66 1.11
C THR A 427 -4.91 -2.28 0.83
N HIS A 428 -4.80 -1.96 -0.47
CA HIS A 428 -4.53 -0.65 -1.03
C HIS A 428 -5.77 -0.20 -1.82
N TRP A 429 -6.34 0.95 -1.47
CA TRP A 429 -7.53 1.51 -2.11
C TRP A 429 -7.23 2.82 -2.84
N ALA A 430 -8.01 3.12 -3.87
CA ALA A 430 -7.85 4.31 -4.71
C ALA A 430 -9.17 5.08 -4.90
N ASP A 431 -10.03 5.11 -3.88
CA ASP A 431 -11.43 5.54 -3.91
C ASP A 431 -11.69 6.89 -4.61
N ASP A 432 -10.79 7.86 -4.49
CA ASP A 432 -10.92 9.18 -5.13
C ASP A 432 -10.13 9.34 -6.44
N GLY A 433 -9.48 8.26 -6.89
CA GLY A 433 -8.75 8.21 -8.16
C GLY A 433 -7.39 8.89 -8.16
N GLU A 434 -6.85 9.32 -7.00
CA GLU A 434 -5.57 10.05 -6.91
C GLU A 434 -4.43 9.23 -6.30
N ALA A 435 -4.72 8.07 -5.69
CA ALA A 435 -3.74 7.30 -4.95
C ALA A 435 -2.55 6.84 -5.81
N LEU A 436 -1.34 6.93 -5.26
CA LEU A 436 -0.11 6.42 -5.86
C LEU A 436 0.43 5.25 -5.03
N LEU A 437 0.66 4.11 -5.67
CA LEU A 437 1.19 2.92 -5.01
C LEU A 437 2.58 3.17 -4.41
N ASN A 438 3.41 3.98 -5.09
CA ASN A 438 4.76 4.31 -4.65
C ASN A 438 4.82 5.11 -3.33
N GLN A 439 3.72 5.66 -2.83
CA GLN A 439 3.64 6.26 -1.49
C GLN A 439 3.47 5.21 -0.37
N ASN A 440 3.17 3.96 -0.72
CA ASN A 440 2.69 2.95 0.21
C ASN A 440 3.72 1.86 0.57
N TRP A 441 4.92 1.87 -0.02
CA TRP A 441 5.90 0.81 0.18
C TRP A 441 6.22 0.53 1.65
N TYR A 442 6.31 1.57 2.47
CA TYR A 442 6.60 1.41 3.90
C TYR A 442 5.54 0.54 4.60
N GLY A 443 4.25 0.84 4.43
CA GLY A 443 3.15 0.05 4.99
C GLY A 443 3.05 -1.35 4.37
N ILE A 444 3.30 -1.48 3.06
CA ILE A 444 3.34 -2.78 2.36
C ILE A 444 4.41 -3.69 2.98
N LEU A 445 5.62 -3.19 3.16
CA LEU A 445 6.73 -3.99 3.71
C LEU A 445 6.54 -4.29 5.20
N TYR A 446 5.94 -3.37 5.96
CA TYR A 446 5.55 -3.64 7.33
C TYR A 446 4.52 -4.76 7.42
N SER A 447 3.51 -4.77 6.54
CA SER A 447 2.51 -5.85 6.50
C SER A 447 3.14 -7.21 6.16
N ALA A 448 4.12 -7.24 5.26
CA ALA A 448 4.88 -8.43 4.93
C ALA A 448 5.64 -8.96 6.17
N ALA A 449 6.29 -8.06 6.91
CA ALA A 449 6.95 -8.40 8.18
C ALA A 449 5.94 -8.91 9.22
N ALA A 450 4.81 -8.22 9.40
CA ALA A 450 3.76 -8.61 10.33
C ALA A 450 3.22 -10.01 10.03
N ALA A 451 3.02 -10.35 8.76
CA ALA A 451 2.47 -11.65 8.37
C ALA A 451 3.49 -12.80 8.43
N TRP A 452 4.77 -12.50 8.16
CA TRP A 452 5.84 -13.48 8.20
C TRP A 452 6.32 -13.80 9.60
N GLN A 453 6.61 -12.77 10.42
CA GLN A 453 7.22 -12.90 11.74
C GLN A 453 6.27 -13.58 12.75
N ALA A 454 6.82 -14.28 13.73
CA ALA A 454 6.03 -14.84 14.84
C ALA A 454 5.48 -13.72 15.75
N GLN A 455 6.33 -12.75 16.06
CA GLN A 455 6.01 -11.58 16.89
C GLN A 455 5.54 -10.42 16.01
N GLU A 456 4.92 -9.42 16.63
CA GLU A 456 4.67 -8.13 15.98
C GLU A 456 5.99 -7.45 15.63
N PRO A 457 6.14 -6.87 14.44
CA PRO A 457 7.34 -6.08 14.12
C PRO A 457 7.41 -4.84 15.02
N ALA A 458 8.50 -4.67 15.76
CA ALA A 458 8.75 -3.45 16.48
C ALA A 458 9.02 -2.31 15.47
N ARG A 459 8.33 -1.18 15.63
CA ARG A 459 8.42 -0.06 14.68
C ARG A 459 9.84 0.48 14.57
N GLU A 460 10.53 0.60 15.71
CA GLU A 460 11.90 1.14 15.76
C GLU A 460 12.89 0.23 15.02
N GLU A 461 12.73 -1.09 15.13
CA GLU A 461 13.57 -2.06 14.42
C GLU A 461 13.26 -2.03 12.91
N PHE A 462 11.98 -1.92 12.55
CA PHE A 462 11.56 -1.82 11.17
C PHE A 462 12.07 -0.52 10.53
N ASP A 463 11.94 0.63 11.20
CA ASP A 463 12.49 1.92 10.76
C ASP A 463 13.99 1.82 10.50
N ALA A 464 14.74 1.24 11.43
CA ALA A 464 16.19 1.07 11.31
C ALA A 464 16.60 0.15 10.14
N ALA A 465 15.73 -0.77 9.75
CA ALA A 465 15.99 -1.71 8.67
C ALA A 465 15.48 -1.25 7.30
N PHE A 466 14.42 -0.43 7.25
CA PHE A 466 13.72 -0.06 6.02
C PHE A 466 14.62 0.56 4.95
N ASP A 467 15.43 1.54 5.32
CA ASP A 467 16.29 2.26 4.37
C ASP A 467 17.30 1.34 3.71
N TRP A 468 17.90 0.43 4.47
CA TRP A 468 18.80 -0.55 3.92
C TRP A 468 18.07 -1.61 3.08
N THR A 469 16.99 -2.18 3.60
CA THR A 469 16.34 -3.32 2.95
C THR A 469 15.61 -2.93 1.66
N PHE A 470 15.07 -1.71 1.59
CA PHE A 470 14.35 -1.24 0.41
C PHE A 470 15.22 -0.38 -0.51
N TYR A 471 15.80 0.70 0.00
CA TYR A 471 16.59 1.64 -0.83
C TYR A 471 18.07 1.26 -0.97
N ARG A 472 18.56 0.28 -0.22
CA ARG A 472 19.98 0.00 -0.07
C ARG A 472 20.78 1.23 0.35
N CYS A 473 20.17 2.07 1.18
CA CYS A 473 20.78 3.22 1.82
C CYS A 473 21.30 2.83 3.20
N ALA A 474 22.61 3.03 3.43
CA ALA A 474 23.24 2.66 4.71
C ALA A 474 22.86 3.63 5.83
N ASP A 475 22.66 4.89 5.49
CA ASP A 475 22.29 5.95 6.43
C ASP A 475 20.76 6.00 6.64
N PRO A 476 20.26 6.18 7.86
CA PRO A 476 18.84 6.39 8.11
C PRO A 476 18.38 7.71 7.48
N ALA A 477 17.53 7.63 6.45
CA ALA A 477 17.10 8.81 5.70
C ALA A 477 15.59 8.80 5.41
N PHE A 478 15.12 7.79 4.68
CA PHE A 478 13.79 7.80 4.08
C PHE A 478 12.69 7.42 5.08
N ALA A 479 12.96 6.54 6.04
CA ALA A 479 12.03 6.24 7.12
C ALA A 479 11.68 7.50 7.93
N SER A 480 12.64 8.42 8.12
CA SER A 480 12.39 9.69 8.82
C SER A 480 11.55 10.66 7.99
N VAL A 481 11.71 10.69 6.66
CA VAL A 481 10.83 11.44 5.75
C VAL A 481 9.38 10.96 5.90
N ILE A 482 9.17 9.65 5.87
CA ILE A 482 7.83 9.04 6.01
C ILE A 482 7.20 9.45 7.36
N ARG A 483 7.97 9.41 8.46
CA ARG A 483 7.48 9.86 9.77
C ARG A 483 7.09 11.34 9.80
N ARG A 484 7.86 12.21 9.14
CA ARG A 484 7.54 13.65 9.06
C ARG A 484 6.25 13.91 8.29
N LEU A 485 6.04 13.20 7.18
CA LEU A 485 4.79 13.32 6.40
C LEU A 485 3.59 12.77 7.19
N ASP A 486 3.77 11.67 7.91
CA ASP A 486 2.76 11.07 8.79
C ASP A 486 2.37 11.99 9.97
N GLU A 487 3.30 12.80 10.49
CA GLU A 487 3.07 13.73 11.60
C GLU A 487 1.97 14.76 11.28
N VAL A 488 1.79 15.11 10.01
CA VAL A 488 0.77 16.07 9.58
C VAL A 488 -0.64 15.59 9.95
N HIS A 489 -0.91 14.29 9.91
CA HIS A 489 -2.19 13.74 10.35
C HIS A 489 -2.44 14.00 11.84
N LYS A 490 -1.41 13.85 12.68
CA LYS A 490 -1.50 14.12 14.12
C LYS A 490 -1.71 15.60 14.42
N LEU A 491 -1.00 16.49 13.70
CA LEU A 491 -1.18 17.94 13.80
C LEU A 491 -2.63 18.33 13.47
N LEU A 492 -3.20 17.83 12.40
CA LEU A 492 -4.59 18.12 12.02
C LEU A 492 -5.60 17.55 13.02
N ARG A 493 -5.37 16.34 13.52
CA ARG A 493 -6.21 15.73 14.57
C ARG A 493 -6.17 16.50 15.87
N SER A 494 -5.03 17.08 16.27
CA SER A 494 -4.87 17.87 17.49
C SER A 494 -5.76 19.12 17.52
N VAL A 495 -6.18 19.60 16.36
CA VAL A 495 -7.11 20.74 16.20
C VAL A 495 -8.51 20.32 15.73
N GLY A 496 -8.85 19.03 15.81
CA GLY A 496 -10.19 18.50 15.54
C GLY A 496 -10.58 18.51 14.04
N VAL A 497 -9.62 18.39 13.14
CA VAL A 497 -9.87 18.36 11.68
C VAL A 497 -9.85 16.94 11.11
N GLY A 498 -9.14 16.00 11.73
CA GLY A 498 -8.97 14.64 11.23
C GLY A 498 -7.70 14.45 10.42
N ASP A 499 -7.76 13.67 9.34
CA ASP A 499 -6.60 13.37 8.51
C ASP A 499 -6.36 14.41 7.41
N ALA A 500 -5.14 14.41 6.84
CA ALA A 500 -4.77 15.19 5.67
C ALA A 500 -5.39 14.58 4.40
N THR A 501 -6.67 14.85 4.15
CA THR A 501 -7.42 14.29 3.04
C THR A 501 -7.29 15.07 1.75
N ASN A 502 -7.53 14.43 0.60
CA ASN A 502 -7.61 15.10 -0.70
C ASN A 502 -8.77 16.11 -0.72
N ARG A 503 -9.89 15.82 -0.03
CA ARG A 503 -10.98 16.80 0.15
C ARG A 503 -10.52 18.08 0.84
N LEU A 504 -9.65 17.96 1.84
CA LEU A 504 -9.07 19.12 2.53
C LEU A 504 -8.10 19.89 1.60
N PHE A 505 -7.34 19.16 0.78
CA PHE A 505 -6.44 19.76 -0.20
C PHE A 505 -7.19 20.62 -1.24
N TRP A 506 -8.31 20.15 -1.77
CA TRP A 506 -9.10 20.85 -2.80
C TRP A 506 -10.06 21.91 -2.25
N LEU A 507 -10.07 22.13 -0.93
CA LEU A 507 -10.99 23.08 -0.33
C LEU A 507 -10.67 24.53 -0.74
N ASP A 508 -11.66 25.28 -1.20
CA ASP A 508 -11.57 26.73 -1.32
C ASP A 508 -11.60 27.37 0.07
N PRO A 509 -10.51 28.03 0.51
CA PRO A 509 -10.40 28.56 1.87
C PRO A 509 -11.30 29.75 2.17
N PHE A 510 -11.92 30.35 1.15
CA PHE A 510 -12.79 31.52 1.27
C PHE A 510 -14.28 31.21 1.13
N THR A 511 -14.68 29.96 1.07
CA THR A 511 -16.05 29.55 1.29
C THR A 511 -16.39 29.55 2.81
N PRO A 512 -17.66 29.60 3.23
CA PRO A 512 -18.01 29.51 4.65
C PRO A 512 -17.39 28.29 5.36
N ALA A 513 -17.45 27.12 4.72
CA ALA A 513 -16.84 25.90 5.24
C ALA A 513 -15.32 25.96 5.25
N GLY A 514 -14.72 26.54 4.19
CA GLY A 514 -13.29 26.73 4.07
C GLY A 514 -12.73 27.67 5.12
N ALA A 515 -13.37 28.84 5.32
CA ALA A 515 -12.97 29.80 6.35
C ALA A 515 -12.99 29.21 7.77
N ALA A 516 -14.01 28.38 8.06
CA ALA A 516 -14.11 27.68 9.34
C ALA A 516 -12.94 26.68 9.53
N LEU A 517 -12.56 25.96 8.47
CA LEU A 517 -11.43 25.04 8.52
C LEU A 517 -10.09 25.76 8.58
N VAL A 518 -9.91 26.86 7.85
CA VAL A 518 -8.74 27.74 7.96
C VAL A 518 -8.53 28.19 9.40
N ALA A 519 -9.59 28.66 10.08
CA ALA A 519 -9.52 29.08 11.45
C ALA A 519 -9.06 27.95 12.41
N LYS A 520 -9.54 26.72 12.18
CA LYS A 520 -9.11 25.54 12.97
C LYS A 520 -7.67 25.13 12.70
N ILE A 521 -7.22 25.14 11.44
CA ILE A 521 -5.90 24.65 11.04
C ILE A 521 -4.81 25.71 11.29
N ALA A 522 -5.15 26.99 11.31
CA ALA A 522 -4.20 28.09 11.47
C ALA A 522 -3.17 27.91 12.60
N PRO A 523 -3.52 27.39 13.79
CA PRO A 523 -2.54 27.19 14.87
C PRO A 523 -1.42 26.19 14.52
N VAL A 524 -1.68 25.23 13.64
CA VAL A 524 -0.73 24.17 13.27
C VAL A 524 -0.19 24.31 11.84
N ALA A 525 -0.66 25.30 11.07
CA ALA A 525 -0.29 25.46 9.65
C ALA A 525 1.23 25.62 9.44
N SER A 526 1.93 26.35 10.35
CA SER A 526 3.38 26.48 10.28
C SER A 526 4.11 25.16 10.54
N ALA A 527 3.63 24.37 11.49
CA ALA A 527 4.21 23.06 11.79
C ALA A 527 3.98 22.07 10.63
N ILE A 528 2.82 22.13 9.96
CA ILE A 528 2.53 21.34 8.77
C ILE A 528 3.54 21.67 7.66
N ARG A 529 3.77 22.95 7.40
CA ARG A 529 4.74 23.40 6.39
C ARG A 529 6.15 22.97 6.73
N LEU A 530 6.60 23.22 7.97
CA LEU A 530 7.94 22.82 8.41
C LEU A 530 8.17 21.32 8.25
N ALA A 531 7.22 20.48 8.65
CA ALA A 531 7.32 19.02 8.45
C ALA A 531 7.47 18.64 6.97
N ALA A 532 6.72 19.29 6.08
CA ALA A 532 6.77 19.05 4.66
C ALA A 532 8.06 19.58 4.00
N GLU A 533 8.50 20.80 4.36
CA GLU A 533 9.72 21.44 3.87
C GLU A 533 10.98 20.67 4.30
N GLU A 534 11.07 20.28 5.58
CA GLU A 534 12.16 19.43 6.08
C GLU A 534 12.19 18.05 5.42
N ALA A 535 11.01 17.46 5.12
CA ALA A 535 10.94 16.22 4.35
C ALA A 535 11.48 16.41 2.92
N MET A 536 11.17 17.53 2.25
CA MET A 536 11.70 17.84 0.92
C MET A 536 13.22 18.05 0.95
N GLU A 537 13.74 18.82 1.90
CA GLU A 537 15.19 19.03 2.07
C GLU A 537 15.91 17.70 2.28
N GLN A 538 15.36 16.83 3.11
CA GLN A 538 15.93 15.52 3.39
C GLN A 538 15.90 14.62 2.15
N LEU A 539 14.81 14.62 1.38
CA LEU A 539 14.72 13.89 0.12
C LEU A 539 15.80 14.37 -0.88
N ASP A 540 15.96 15.67 -1.04
CA ASP A 540 16.96 16.24 -1.96
C ASP A 540 18.39 15.91 -1.53
N ALA A 541 18.70 16.02 -0.24
CA ALA A 541 20.02 15.72 0.31
C ALA A 541 20.40 14.24 0.26
N GLN A 542 19.42 13.33 0.29
CA GLN A 542 19.66 11.89 0.41
C GLN A 542 19.36 11.09 -0.87
N ARG A 543 18.72 11.71 -1.87
CA ARG A 543 18.27 11.03 -3.10
C ARG A 543 19.35 10.17 -3.74
N SER A 544 20.56 10.73 -3.91
CA SER A 544 21.70 10.03 -4.54
C SER A 544 22.23 8.82 -3.75
N LYS A 545 21.80 8.65 -2.49
CA LYS A 545 22.17 7.50 -1.65
C LYS A 545 21.24 6.30 -1.83
N ALA A 546 20.09 6.48 -2.46
CA ALA A 546 19.21 5.39 -2.83
C ALA A 546 19.80 4.63 -4.02
N ARG A 547 20.31 3.41 -3.78
CA ARG A 547 20.88 2.54 -4.83
C ARG A 547 19.80 1.71 -5.54
N ARG A 548 18.61 1.64 -4.97
CA ARG A 548 17.43 0.94 -5.51
C ARG A 548 16.17 1.80 -5.26
N HIS A 549 15.18 1.65 -6.11
CA HIS A 549 13.85 2.26 -5.95
C HIS A 549 13.84 3.80 -5.84
N GLU A 550 14.84 4.48 -6.39
CA GLU A 550 14.95 5.96 -6.37
C GLU A 550 13.70 6.64 -6.98
N ASP A 551 13.09 6.03 -7.97
CA ASP A 551 11.89 6.54 -8.65
C ASP A 551 10.68 6.70 -7.70
N THR A 552 10.59 5.90 -6.62
CA THR A 552 9.54 6.05 -5.60
C THR A 552 9.63 7.35 -4.82
N LEU A 553 10.83 7.95 -4.74
CA LEU A 553 11.06 9.22 -4.04
C LEU A 553 10.28 10.37 -4.68
N LEU A 554 9.94 10.26 -5.97
CA LEU A 554 9.10 11.24 -6.67
C LEU A 554 7.70 11.32 -6.07
N ALA A 555 7.10 10.18 -5.70
CA ALA A 555 5.79 10.13 -5.06
C ALA A 555 5.81 10.69 -3.63
N LEU A 556 6.90 10.47 -2.87
CA LEU A 556 7.09 11.08 -1.54
C LEU A 556 7.26 12.61 -1.66
N ARG A 557 8.01 13.08 -2.68
CA ARG A 557 8.18 14.51 -2.94
C ARG A 557 6.85 15.18 -3.29
N LEU A 558 6.02 14.52 -4.10
CA LEU A 558 4.68 15.02 -4.41
C LEU A 558 3.83 15.16 -3.14
N ALA A 559 3.82 14.15 -2.27
CA ALA A 559 3.10 14.20 -1.00
C ALA A 559 3.58 15.37 -0.13
N ALA A 560 4.90 15.54 0.03
CA ALA A 560 5.48 16.64 0.78
C ALA A 560 5.05 18.00 0.23
N LYS A 561 5.16 18.20 -1.10
CA LYS A 561 4.73 19.46 -1.73
C LYS A 561 3.23 19.72 -1.62
N ARG A 562 2.39 18.70 -1.67
CA ARG A 562 0.93 18.85 -1.45
C ARG A 562 0.61 19.23 0.00
N LEU A 563 1.33 18.70 0.98
CA LEU A 563 1.17 19.05 2.40
C LEU A 563 1.67 20.47 2.68
N ASP A 564 2.79 20.89 2.09
CA ASP A 564 3.28 22.27 2.20
C ASP A 564 2.28 23.26 1.58
N TYR A 565 1.76 22.95 0.37
CA TYR A 565 0.74 23.76 -0.28
C TYR A 565 -0.54 23.89 0.57
N LEU A 566 -0.99 22.82 1.22
CA LEU A 566 -2.12 22.86 2.15
C LEU A 566 -1.86 23.88 3.29
N GLY A 567 -0.70 23.79 3.93
CA GLY A 567 -0.31 24.72 4.99
C GLY A 567 -0.17 26.17 4.49
N MET A 568 0.44 26.37 3.32
CA MET A 568 0.58 27.67 2.68
C MET A 568 -0.79 28.28 2.35
N LYS A 569 -1.71 27.50 1.80
CA LYS A 569 -3.08 27.93 1.49
C LYS A 569 -3.79 28.47 2.73
N VAL A 570 -3.66 27.78 3.87
CA VAL A 570 -4.25 28.21 5.16
C VAL A 570 -3.61 29.50 5.66
N GLN A 571 -2.29 29.61 5.64
CA GLN A 571 -1.57 30.80 6.09
C GLN A 571 -1.87 32.02 5.22
N PHE A 572 -1.87 31.82 3.89
CA PHE A 572 -2.11 32.90 2.95
C PHE A 572 -3.58 33.37 2.97
N ALA A 573 -4.54 32.43 3.05
CA ALA A 573 -5.96 32.80 3.18
C ALA A 573 -6.21 33.68 4.41
N ARG A 574 -5.64 33.32 5.53
CA ARG A 574 -5.70 34.13 6.75
C ARG A 574 -5.09 35.52 6.56
N ARG A 575 -3.86 35.58 6.02
CA ARG A 575 -3.13 36.85 5.81
C ARG A 575 -3.83 37.75 4.78
N ILE A 576 -4.37 37.18 3.72
CA ILE A 576 -5.20 37.90 2.72
C ILE A 576 -6.41 38.52 3.42
N GLY A 577 -7.10 37.76 4.26
CA GLY A 577 -8.23 38.27 5.04
C GLY A 577 -7.87 39.40 5.97
N GLU A 578 -6.74 39.32 6.70
CA GLU A 578 -6.24 40.38 7.58
C GLU A 578 -5.95 41.67 6.77
N ILE A 579 -5.18 41.56 5.69
CA ILE A 579 -4.84 42.71 4.84
C ILE A 579 -6.08 43.37 4.26
N TYR A 580 -7.07 42.59 3.84
CA TYR A 580 -8.31 43.12 3.29
C TYR A 580 -9.14 43.85 4.35
N ARG A 581 -9.29 43.33 5.56
CA ARG A 581 -9.93 44.01 6.69
C ARG A 581 -9.20 45.32 7.07
N GLU A 582 -7.87 45.29 7.13
CA GLU A 582 -7.05 46.48 7.37
C GLU A 582 -7.29 47.57 6.31
N SER A 583 -7.44 47.15 5.04
CA SER A 583 -7.68 48.07 3.91
C SER A 583 -9.08 48.67 3.98
N LEU A 584 -10.09 47.89 4.32
CA LEU A 584 -11.46 48.38 4.54
C LEU A 584 -11.52 49.40 5.68
N ALA A 585 -10.90 49.07 6.82
CA ALA A 585 -10.86 49.96 8.00
C ALA A 585 -10.14 51.27 7.68
N ALA A 586 -9.06 51.22 6.89
CA ALA A 586 -8.32 52.39 6.44
C ALA A 586 -8.99 53.14 5.30
N ARG A 587 -10.04 52.61 4.69
CA ARG A 587 -10.70 53.08 3.46
C ARG A 587 -9.70 53.31 2.31
N ALA A 588 -8.64 52.47 2.27
CA ALA A 588 -7.57 52.55 1.28
C ALA A 588 -6.91 51.18 1.04
N PRO A 589 -6.49 50.82 -0.17
CA PRO A 589 -5.84 49.57 -0.48
C PRO A 589 -4.43 49.51 0.15
N ARG A 590 -4.32 48.98 1.34
CA ARG A 590 -3.04 48.78 2.04
C ARG A 590 -2.42 47.46 1.65
N SER A 591 -1.13 47.46 1.32
CA SER A 591 -0.35 46.26 1.02
C SER A 591 -0.91 45.36 -0.09
N PHE A 592 -1.76 45.90 -1.01
CA PHE A 592 -2.37 45.14 -2.11
C PHE A 592 -1.32 44.49 -3.04
N GLY A 593 -0.13 45.09 -3.19
CA GLY A 593 0.97 44.48 -3.93
C GLY A 593 1.44 43.13 -3.33
N ARG A 594 1.23 42.92 -2.02
CA ARG A 594 1.50 41.62 -1.35
C ARG A 594 0.38 40.60 -1.59
N LEU A 595 -0.81 41.04 -1.90
CA LEU A 595 -1.95 40.19 -2.24
C LEU A 595 -1.89 39.75 -3.71
N ASN A 596 -1.74 40.74 -4.59
CA ASN A 596 -1.97 40.62 -6.02
C ASN A 596 -0.91 41.42 -6.83
N GLY A 597 0.32 41.03 -6.74
CA GLY A 597 1.45 41.52 -7.52
C GLY A 597 2.29 40.37 -8.04
N ALA A 598 3.31 40.64 -8.84
CA ALA A 598 4.19 39.61 -9.41
C ALA A 598 4.78 38.64 -8.35
N ASN A 599 4.91 39.13 -7.10
CA ASN A 599 5.34 38.34 -5.92
C ASN A 599 4.23 38.35 -4.85
N GLY A 600 2.97 38.23 -5.27
CA GLY A 600 1.83 38.24 -4.37
C GLY A 600 1.36 36.84 -3.98
N MET A 601 0.74 36.73 -2.83
CA MET A 601 0.28 35.45 -2.25
C MET A 601 -0.70 34.70 -3.17
N LEU A 602 -1.55 35.42 -3.93
CA LEU A 602 -2.49 34.81 -4.89
C LEU A 602 -1.76 34.19 -6.09
N GLN A 603 -0.71 34.87 -6.58
CA GLN A 603 0.13 34.35 -7.67
C GLN A 603 0.93 33.14 -7.18
N ASP A 604 1.50 33.19 -5.98
CA ASP A 604 2.24 32.07 -5.42
C ASP A 604 1.36 30.82 -5.31
N LEU A 605 0.11 30.94 -4.85
CA LEU A 605 -0.84 29.84 -4.77
C LEU A 605 -1.18 29.26 -6.15
N ARG A 606 -1.42 30.11 -7.15
CA ARG A 606 -1.67 29.69 -8.55
C ARG A 606 -0.46 28.94 -9.12
N ASP A 607 0.71 29.53 -8.98
CA ASP A 607 1.93 29.01 -9.60
C ASP A 607 2.35 27.69 -8.95
N TYR A 608 2.17 27.57 -7.62
CA TYR A 608 2.41 26.32 -6.92
C TYR A 608 1.41 25.22 -7.31
N ALA A 609 0.12 25.53 -7.50
CA ALA A 609 -0.85 24.58 -8.03
C ALA A 609 -0.46 24.07 -9.42
N THR A 610 0.07 24.95 -10.29
CA THR A 610 0.59 24.57 -11.61
C THR A 610 1.84 23.68 -11.50
N GLU A 611 2.76 23.98 -10.60
CA GLU A 611 3.92 23.13 -10.34
C GLU A 611 3.50 21.72 -9.82
N LEU A 612 2.54 21.68 -8.92
CA LEU A 612 1.99 20.42 -8.40
C LEU A 612 1.33 19.58 -9.48
N ARG A 613 0.61 20.20 -10.41
CA ARG A 613 0.04 19.52 -11.58
C ARG A 613 1.09 18.79 -12.41
N ASP A 614 2.21 19.46 -12.71
CA ASP A 614 3.29 18.86 -13.49
C ASP A 614 4.02 17.75 -12.70
N LEU A 615 4.16 17.92 -11.40
CA LEU A 615 4.73 16.90 -10.52
C LEU A 615 3.81 15.67 -10.42
N GLN A 616 2.49 15.89 -10.28
CA GLN A 616 1.49 14.83 -10.28
C GLN A 616 1.54 14.00 -11.58
N ARG A 617 1.59 14.69 -12.74
CA ARG A 617 1.75 14.03 -14.05
C ARG A 617 2.97 13.11 -14.07
N ARG A 618 4.11 13.61 -13.62
CA ARG A 618 5.37 12.83 -13.60
C ARG A 618 5.29 11.64 -12.64
N ALA A 619 4.75 11.85 -11.44
CA ALA A 619 4.60 10.79 -10.45
C ALA A 619 3.62 9.71 -10.93
N TRP A 620 2.51 10.11 -11.56
CA TRP A 620 1.55 9.17 -12.13
C TRP A 620 2.16 8.30 -13.21
N LEU A 621 2.81 8.91 -14.21
CA LEU A 621 3.39 8.20 -15.34
C LEU A 621 4.63 7.36 -14.99
N ALA A 622 5.21 7.56 -13.81
CA ALA A 622 6.29 6.70 -13.29
C ALA A 622 5.79 5.31 -12.87
N GLU A 623 4.48 5.17 -12.58
CA GLU A 623 3.93 3.89 -12.11
C GLU A 623 2.66 3.44 -12.85
N ASN A 624 1.86 4.38 -13.38
CA ASN A 624 0.55 4.10 -13.96
C ASN A 624 0.52 4.36 -15.47
N ARG A 625 -0.47 3.74 -16.12
CA ARG A 625 -0.85 4.05 -17.50
C ARG A 625 -1.39 5.49 -17.59
N PRO A 626 -1.42 6.11 -18.79
CA PRO A 626 -2.04 7.42 -18.97
C PRO A 626 -3.54 7.47 -18.67
N TYR A 627 -4.20 6.29 -18.66
CA TYR A 627 -5.62 6.18 -18.31
C TYR A 627 -5.93 6.90 -16.99
N TRP A 628 -7.04 7.63 -16.96
CA TRP A 628 -7.54 8.41 -15.83
C TRP A 628 -6.72 9.65 -15.44
N LEU A 629 -5.51 9.82 -15.93
CA LEU A 629 -4.62 10.92 -15.54
C LEU A 629 -5.26 12.31 -15.73
N ASP A 630 -5.95 12.52 -16.85
CA ASP A 630 -6.60 13.81 -17.13
C ASP A 630 -7.71 14.14 -16.12
N ASN A 631 -8.42 13.12 -15.56
CA ASN A 631 -9.38 13.32 -14.49
C ASN A 631 -8.73 13.81 -13.19
N VAL A 632 -7.47 13.51 -12.97
CA VAL A 632 -6.69 14.03 -11.83
C VAL A 632 -6.14 15.42 -12.15
N LEU A 633 -5.58 15.61 -13.33
CA LEU A 633 -4.95 16.88 -13.70
C LEU A 633 -5.93 18.03 -13.79
N VAL A 634 -7.16 17.80 -14.25
CA VAL A 634 -8.21 18.84 -14.31
C VAL A 634 -8.50 19.44 -12.94
N ARG A 635 -8.35 18.70 -11.85
CA ARG A 635 -8.54 19.24 -10.48
C ARG A 635 -7.48 20.30 -10.14
N TYR A 636 -6.24 20.14 -10.61
CA TYR A 636 -5.18 21.13 -10.47
C TYR A 636 -5.43 22.34 -11.39
N ASP A 637 -5.94 22.10 -12.58
CA ASP A 637 -6.34 23.17 -13.50
C ASP A 637 -7.47 24.01 -12.89
N ASP A 638 -8.45 23.39 -12.24
CA ASP A 638 -9.52 24.08 -11.50
C ASP A 638 -8.99 24.89 -10.32
N GLU A 639 -8.03 24.34 -9.56
CA GLU A 639 -7.36 25.05 -8.45
C GLU A 639 -6.60 26.28 -8.97
N ALA A 640 -5.82 26.15 -10.03
CA ALA A 640 -5.10 27.28 -10.66
C ALA A 640 -6.09 28.34 -11.22
N LEU A 641 -7.22 27.90 -11.79
CA LEU A 641 -8.29 28.77 -12.28
C LEU A 641 -8.98 29.52 -11.14
N LEU A 642 -9.20 28.88 -10.00
CA LEU A 642 -9.75 29.51 -8.79
C LEU A 642 -8.90 30.71 -8.39
N TRP A 643 -7.58 30.54 -8.29
CA TRP A 643 -6.67 31.63 -7.94
C TRP A 643 -6.60 32.70 -9.03
N THR A 644 -6.64 32.33 -10.31
CA THR A 644 -6.68 33.27 -11.42
C THR A 644 -7.92 34.16 -11.36
N ARG A 645 -9.08 33.60 -11.04
CA ARG A 645 -10.33 34.37 -10.85
C ARG A 645 -10.20 35.34 -9.68
N ARG A 646 -9.61 34.93 -8.56
CA ARG A 646 -9.39 35.81 -7.40
C ARG A 646 -8.41 36.93 -7.72
N ILE A 647 -7.30 36.65 -8.41
CA ILE A 647 -6.34 37.64 -8.89
C ILE A 647 -7.09 38.72 -9.68
N ARG A 648 -8.00 38.34 -10.59
CA ARG A 648 -8.77 39.30 -11.38
C ARG A 648 -9.73 40.14 -10.50
N LEU A 649 -10.45 39.54 -9.60
CA LEU A 649 -11.35 40.24 -8.67
C LEU A 649 -10.61 41.28 -7.83
N PHE A 650 -9.42 40.93 -7.30
CA PHE A 650 -8.60 41.90 -6.56
C PHE A 650 -8.04 43.01 -7.45
N THR A 651 -7.75 42.76 -8.73
CA THR A 651 -7.36 43.76 -9.70
C THR A 651 -8.52 44.73 -9.97
N GLU A 652 -9.72 44.21 -10.17
CA GLU A 652 -10.96 44.96 -10.35
C GLU A 652 -11.29 45.80 -9.11
N ALA A 653 -11.13 45.27 -7.91
CA ALA A 653 -11.31 46.00 -6.64
C ALA A 653 -10.36 47.19 -6.52
N LEU A 654 -9.11 47.03 -6.95
CA LEU A 654 -8.14 48.13 -6.99
C LEU A 654 -8.54 49.21 -8.01
N GLN A 655 -9.00 48.82 -9.19
CA GLN A 655 -9.52 49.75 -10.21
C GLN A 655 -10.75 50.51 -9.74
N GLN A 656 -11.70 49.83 -9.09
CA GLN A 656 -12.86 50.48 -8.45
C GLN A 656 -12.43 51.52 -7.41
N TYR A 657 -11.45 51.18 -6.59
CA TYR A 657 -10.92 52.15 -5.64
C TYR A 657 -10.30 53.38 -6.31
N GLN A 658 -9.54 53.17 -7.41
CA GLN A 658 -8.97 54.28 -8.16
C GLN A 658 -10.05 55.24 -8.71
N LEU A 659 -11.17 54.68 -9.16
CA LEU A 659 -12.28 55.46 -9.75
C LEU A 659 -13.19 56.08 -8.69
N TRP A 660 -13.50 55.34 -7.64
CA TRP A 660 -14.57 55.67 -6.70
C TRP A 660 -14.11 55.89 -5.27
N GLN A 661 -12.83 55.76 -4.98
CA GLN A 661 -12.23 55.83 -3.63
C GLN A 661 -12.92 54.91 -2.60
N ARG A 662 -13.46 53.80 -3.10
CA ARG A 662 -14.18 52.81 -2.28
C ARG A 662 -13.74 51.41 -2.66
N LEU A 663 -13.38 50.58 -1.65
CA LEU A 663 -13.18 49.15 -1.80
C LEU A 663 -14.53 48.41 -1.70
N PRO A 664 -14.76 47.38 -2.51
CA PRO A 664 -15.96 46.55 -2.39
C PRO A 664 -15.98 45.79 -1.06
N PRO A 665 -17.16 45.36 -0.56
CA PRO A 665 -17.22 44.47 0.58
C PRO A 665 -16.62 43.09 0.22
N PRO A 666 -16.10 42.31 1.20
CA PRO A 666 -15.44 41.02 0.94
C PRO A 666 -16.32 40.05 0.15
N GLU A 667 -17.61 40.07 0.38
CA GLU A 667 -18.59 39.17 -0.24
C GLU A 667 -18.68 39.37 -1.77
N GLU A 668 -18.49 40.60 -2.24
CA GLU A 668 -18.44 40.91 -3.68
C GLU A 668 -17.19 40.31 -4.36
N LEU A 669 -16.13 40.05 -3.58
CA LEU A 669 -14.92 39.34 -4.03
C LEU A 669 -15.00 37.83 -3.79
N GLY A 670 -16.14 37.32 -3.31
CA GLY A 670 -16.31 35.92 -2.93
C GLY A 670 -15.44 35.52 -1.75
N LEU A 671 -15.16 36.45 -0.82
CA LEU A 671 -14.31 36.21 0.34
C LEU A 671 -15.19 36.09 1.60
N HIS A 672 -15.36 34.88 2.08
CA HIS A 672 -15.71 34.65 3.49
C HIS A 672 -14.40 34.66 4.27
N LEU A 673 -14.13 35.80 4.93
CA LEU A 673 -12.84 35.99 5.63
C LEU A 673 -12.79 35.17 6.91
N PRO A 674 -11.75 34.35 7.11
CA PRO A 674 -11.58 33.55 8.32
C PRO A 674 -11.31 34.39 9.58
#